data_ab1f5923a966898b1a316e4f080a216c
#
_entry.id   ab1f5923a966898b1a316e4f080a216c
#
_cell.length_a   1.000
_cell.length_b   1.000
_cell.length_c   1.000
_cell.angle_alpha   90.00
_cell.angle_beta   90.00
_cell.angle_gamma   90.00
#
_symmetry.space_group_name_H-M   'P 1'
#
loop_
_entity.id
_entity.type
_entity.pdbx_description
1 polymer ?
#
loop_
_entity_poly.entity_id
_entity_poly.type
_entity_poly.pdbx_seq_one_letter_code
_entity_poly.pdbx_strand_id
1 'polypeptide(L)'
;MNAQKFTQKSLEAIQEAQNIATDYSHMQIEQQHLLCALASQEDGLIGQMFKKMGADPAAVAEAARDEVKRLPRVSGPGREQGKIYVTHEVDQALVQAEKLADRMKDEYVSVEHIMLALLEMPNEPLKRLFAQFNLTKDAFLSALMSVRGNTRVTSDTPEDTYDALKKYGSDLVEQARAQKLDPVIGRDSEIRNVIRILSRKTKNNPVLIGEPGVGKTAIAEGLAQRIVRGDVPENLKNRTIFSLDMGALIAGAKFRGEFEERLKAVLQEIKKSDGRIILFIDELHTIVGAGKTEGSMDAGNLLKPMLARGELHCIGATTLNEYRQYIEKDAALERRFQPVLVPEPTVEDTISILRGLKERYEVFHGVKIQDQALIAAAVLSNRYISDRFLPDKAIDLVDEACAVIRTEMDSMPSELDEISRRIMQHEIEEAALKKETDRLSQEHLHEIQKELAEMREQFKAMKARWENEKNAISKVQKLREELEQVNADIEAAERTYDLNRAAELKYGRLPALKKELEEEEKRAETAEKDSTLLRDKVTEEEIARIVGRWTGIPVARLMEGEREKLLNMESILHERVIGQDEAVSKVAEAILRSRAGIQDQGRPIGSFLFLGPTGVGKTELAKALAQALFDDEKNIVRIDMTEYMEKFSVSRLIGAPPGYVGYEEGGQLTEAVRRKPYSVILFDEIEKAHPDVFNILLQVLDDGRITDSQGRTVDFKNTIIILTSNLGSPYILDGIDASGNITQEARDAVEGLLKQQFRPEFLNRLDEIVFYKPLQKSEITKIVDLLVADLQRRLSDKQLTLELTPEAKSYIVDQGYDPVYGARPLKRFLQTKVETMLARMIIADDLAPGTHLEVYMDGGALAIRAKQS
;
A
#
# COMPACT_ATOMS: atom_id res chain seq x y z
N MET A 1 -7.80 47.24 -29.41
CA MET A 1 -7.68 46.38 -28.22
C MET A 1 -6.24 45.93 -28.02
N ASN A 2 -5.66 46.19 -26.89
CA ASN A 2 -4.30 45.69 -26.56
C ASN A 2 -4.45 44.42 -25.75
N ALA A 3 -4.28 43.29 -26.40
CA ALA A 3 -4.46 41.95 -25.75
C ALA A 3 -3.55 41.75 -24.51
N GLN A 4 -2.42 42.46 -24.41
CA GLN A 4 -1.51 42.38 -23.26
C GLN A 4 -2.08 43.01 -21.97
N LYS A 5 -3.16 43.79 -22.07
CA LYS A 5 -3.85 44.39 -20.90
C LYS A 5 -4.96 43.51 -20.33
N PHE A 6 -5.30 42.37 -20.96
CA PHE A 6 -6.39 41.50 -20.54
C PHE A 6 -5.87 40.29 -19.78
N THR A 7 -6.62 39.88 -18.77
CA THR A 7 -6.31 38.62 -18.03
C THR A 7 -6.51 37.40 -18.93
N GLN A 8 -5.90 36.27 -18.58
CA GLN A 8 -6.06 35.02 -19.35
C GLN A 8 -7.52 34.62 -19.47
N LYS A 9 -8.30 34.67 -18.38
CA LYS A 9 -9.73 34.36 -18.37
C LYS A 9 -10.57 35.32 -19.24
N SER A 10 -10.19 36.59 -19.29
CA SER A 10 -10.85 37.55 -20.18
C SER A 10 -10.57 37.24 -21.65
N LEU A 11 -9.34 36.85 -21.99
CA LEU A 11 -9.00 36.44 -23.35
C LEU A 11 -9.66 35.12 -23.74
N GLU A 12 -9.74 34.14 -22.82
CA GLU A 12 -10.51 32.90 -23.01
C GLU A 12 -11.97 33.17 -23.26
N ALA A 13 -12.63 34.09 -22.50
CA ALA A 13 -14.00 34.46 -22.70
C ALA A 13 -14.25 35.12 -24.06
N ILE A 14 -13.37 35.98 -24.53
CA ILE A 14 -13.45 36.60 -25.85
C ILE A 14 -13.28 35.57 -26.96
N GLN A 15 -12.34 34.62 -26.81
CA GLN A 15 -12.11 33.54 -27.76
C GLN A 15 -13.32 32.59 -27.81
N GLU A 16 -13.89 32.27 -26.65
CA GLU A 16 -15.07 31.42 -26.56
C GLU A 16 -16.33 32.11 -27.17
N ALA A 17 -16.46 33.42 -26.98
CA ALA A 17 -17.49 34.21 -27.68
C ALA A 17 -17.33 34.14 -29.20
N GLN A 18 -16.11 34.13 -29.71
CA GLN A 18 -15.78 33.90 -31.13
C GLN A 18 -16.15 32.50 -31.57
N ASN A 19 -15.83 31.45 -30.76
CA ASN A 19 -16.17 30.07 -31.04
C ASN A 19 -17.71 29.90 -31.13
N ILE A 20 -18.46 30.43 -30.15
CA ILE A 20 -19.91 30.42 -30.15
C ILE A 20 -20.48 31.10 -31.41
N ALA A 21 -19.96 32.26 -31.78
CA ALA A 21 -20.41 32.95 -33.03
C ALA A 21 -20.11 32.07 -34.27
N THR A 22 -19.00 31.36 -34.29
CA THR A 22 -18.63 30.44 -35.39
C THR A 22 -19.61 29.28 -35.49
N ASP A 23 -19.89 28.62 -34.37
CA ASP A 23 -20.75 27.44 -34.28
C ASP A 23 -22.17 27.73 -34.72
N TYR A 24 -22.69 28.91 -34.34
CA TYR A 24 -24.01 29.33 -34.76
C TYR A 24 -24.03 30.01 -36.13
N SER A 25 -22.91 30.06 -36.83
CA SER A 25 -22.80 30.66 -38.18
C SER A 25 -23.12 32.14 -38.23
N HIS A 26 -22.71 32.90 -37.20
CA HIS A 26 -22.83 34.33 -37.15
C HIS A 26 -21.60 35.04 -37.77
N MET A 27 -21.79 36.20 -38.37
CA MET A 27 -20.70 36.98 -39.00
C MET A 27 -20.03 37.95 -38.04
N GLN A 28 -20.67 38.22 -36.90
CA GLN A 28 -20.23 39.21 -35.94
C GLN A 28 -20.38 38.66 -34.51
N ILE A 29 -19.43 39.06 -33.63
CA ILE A 29 -19.53 38.82 -32.20
C ILE A 29 -20.41 39.95 -31.64
N GLU A 30 -21.52 39.55 -31.02
CA GLU A 30 -22.42 40.46 -30.31
C GLU A 30 -22.30 40.29 -28.80
N GLN A 31 -22.88 41.22 -28.01
CA GLN A 31 -22.81 41.18 -26.54
C GLN A 31 -23.39 39.86 -25.95
N GLN A 32 -24.39 39.24 -26.63
CA GLN A 32 -24.97 37.95 -26.21
C GLN A 32 -23.95 36.81 -26.23
N HIS A 33 -23.04 36.78 -27.24
CA HIS A 33 -21.98 35.79 -27.30
C HIS A 33 -21.01 35.96 -26.13
N LEU A 34 -20.65 37.22 -25.82
CA LEU A 34 -19.73 37.52 -24.73
C LEU A 34 -20.31 37.17 -23.36
N LEU A 35 -21.62 37.51 -23.14
CA LEU A 35 -22.31 37.10 -21.92
C LEU A 35 -22.42 35.58 -21.80
N CYS A 36 -22.76 34.89 -22.88
CA CYS A 36 -22.83 33.44 -22.92
C CYS A 36 -21.47 32.81 -22.56
N ALA A 37 -20.36 33.32 -23.13
CA ALA A 37 -19.01 32.86 -22.82
C ALA A 37 -18.64 33.07 -21.34
N LEU A 38 -18.90 34.28 -20.81
CA LEU A 38 -18.63 34.63 -19.42
C LEU A 38 -19.43 33.77 -18.41
N ALA A 39 -20.71 33.50 -18.71
CA ALA A 39 -21.60 32.73 -17.85
C ALA A 39 -21.33 31.22 -17.93
N SER A 40 -20.73 30.71 -19.01
CA SER A 40 -20.45 29.29 -19.25
C SER A 40 -19.07 28.86 -18.80
N GLN A 41 -18.22 29.78 -18.30
CA GLN A 41 -16.88 29.41 -17.78
C GLN A 41 -17.05 28.52 -16.55
N GLU A 42 -16.53 27.30 -16.62
CA GLU A 42 -16.44 26.37 -15.47
C GLU A 42 -15.59 27.02 -14.36
N ASP A 43 -16.13 27.05 -13.14
CA ASP A 43 -15.51 27.71 -11.97
C ASP A 43 -15.17 29.19 -12.15
N GLY A 44 -15.80 29.86 -13.11
CA GLY A 44 -15.59 31.29 -13.40
C GLY A 44 -16.12 32.21 -12.30
N LEU A 45 -15.44 33.35 -12.10
CA LEU A 45 -15.84 34.39 -11.14
C LEU A 45 -17.29 34.89 -11.41
N ILE A 46 -17.69 35.03 -12.66
CA ILE A 46 -19.00 35.53 -13.05
C ILE A 46 -20.12 34.60 -12.57
N GLY A 47 -19.93 33.26 -12.70
CA GLY A 47 -20.90 32.28 -12.17
C GLY A 47 -21.05 32.35 -10.66
N GLN A 48 -19.95 32.55 -9.92
CA GLN A 48 -19.98 32.74 -8.46
C GLN A 48 -20.72 34.05 -8.09
N MET A 49 -20.51 35.12 -8.86
CA MET A 49 -21.23 36.38 -8.64
C MET A 49 -22.74 36.21 -8.82
N PHE A 50 -23.18 35.54 -9.89
CA PHE A 50 -24.59 35.25 -10.11
C PHE A 50 -25.22 34.47 -8.96
N LYS A 51 -24.57 33.43 -8.46
CA LYS A 51 -25.02 32.68 -7.27
C LYS A 51 -25.18 33.56 -6.03
N LYS A 52 -24.21 34.47 -5.78
CA LYS A 52 -24.32 35.43 -4.66
C LYS A 52 -25.44 36.46 -4.84
N MET A 53 -25.77 36.81 -6.07
CA MET A 53 -26.90 37.69 -6.40
C MET A 53 -28.26 36.95 -6.38
N GLY A 54 -28.27 35.63 -6.11
CA GLY A 54 -29.46 34.79 -6.08
C GLY A 54 -29.94 34.34 -7.46
N ALA A 55 -29.12 34.46 -8.49
CA ALA A 55 -29.39 33.98 -9.85
C ALA A 55 -28.66 32.65 -10.10
N ASP A 56 -29.34 31.68 -10.73
CA ASP A 56 -28.70 30.43 -11.15
C ASP A 56 -27.82 30.68 -12.39
N PRO A 57 -26.48 30.43 -12.30
CA PRO A 57 -25.56 30.64 -13.43
C PRO A 57 -25.93 29.82 -14.67
N ALA A 58 -26.40 28.59 -14.49
CA ALA A 58 -26.82 27.72 -15.59
C ALA A 58 -28.05 28.29 -16.32
N ALA A 59 -29.02 28.78 -15.59
CA ALA A 59 -30.20 29.42 -16.16
C ALA A 59 -29.86 30.72 -16.91
N VAL A 60 -28.93 31.53 -16.40
CA VAL A 60 -28.45 32.73 -17.08
C VAL A 60 -27.68 32.39 -18.36
N ALA A 61 -26.79 31.37 -18.32
CA ALA A 61 -26.04 30.91 -19.49
C ALA A 61 -26.98 30.34 -20.56
N GLU A 62 -28.03 29.59 -20.18
CA GLU A 62 -29.03 29.07 -21.12
C GLU A 62 -29.85 30.16 -21.74
N ALA A 63 -30.30 31.12 -20.96
CA ALA A 63 -31.03 32.28 -21.46
C ALA A 63 -30.17 33.13 -22.42
N ALA A 64 -28.89 33.35 -22.12
CA ALA A 64 -27.95 34.00 -23.03
C ALA A 64 -27.78 33.22 -24.33
N ARG A 65 -27.69 31.87 -24.26
CA ARG A 65 -27.60 30.97 -25.41
C ARG A 65 -28.86 31.01 -26.27
N ASP A 66 -30.03 31.17 -25.69
CA ASP A 66 -31.27 31.29 -26.41
C ASP A 66 -31.38 32.64 -27.15
N GLU A 67 -30.86 33.73 -26.55
CA GLU A 67 -30.73 34.99 -27.26
C GLU A 67 -29.73 34.90 -28.43
N VAL A 68 -28.61 34.14 -28.26
CA VAL A 68 -27.68 33.85 -29.36
C VAL A 68 -28.37 33.07 -30.49
N LYS A 69 -29.20 32.08 -30.21
CA LYS A 69 -29.95 31.32 -31.22
C LYS A 69 -30.93 32.18 -32.06
N ARG A 70 -31.40 33.30 -31.51
CA ARG A 70 -32.31 34.24 -32.19
C ARG A 70 -31.62 35.16 -33.19
N LEU A 71 -30.28 35.22 -33.14
CA LEU A 71 -29.52 36.07 -34.06
C LEU A 71 -29.57 35.51 -35.50
N PRO A 72 -29.50 36.35 -36.53
CA PRO A 72 -29.59 35.93 -37.93
C PRO A 72 -28.36 35.09 -38.31
N ARG A 73 -28.61 33.91 -38.86
CA ARG A 73 -27.57 32.98 -39.36
C ARG A 73 -27.28 33.33 -40.82
N VAL A 74 -25.99 33.33 -41.15
CA VAL A 74 -25.55 33.60 -42.53
C VAL A 74 -24.97 32.31 -43.09
N SER A 75 -25.61 31.71 -44.10
CA SER A 75 -25.17 30.56 -44.86
C SER A 75 -25.04 30.93 -46.34
N GLY A 76 -23.87 30.73 -46.95
CA GLY A 76 -23.65 30.96 -48.40
C GLY A 76 -22.19 31.04 -48.81
N PRO A 77 -21.87 31.01 -50.11
CA PRO A 77 -20.48 30.96 -50.64
C PRO A 77 -19.64 32.23 -50.47
N GLY A 78 -20.19 33.26 -49.77
CA GLY A 78 -19.44 34.48 -49.45
C GLY A 78 -18.85 34.55 -48.08
N ARG A 79 -18.87 33.47 -47.31
CA ARG A 79 -18.26 33.38 -45.95
C ARG A 79 -16.76 33.12 -46.08
N GLU A 80 -15.91 34.11 -45.88
CA GLU A 80 -14.48 33.89 -45.66
C GLU A 80 -14.27 33.15 -44.36
N GLN A 81 -13.86 31.89 -44.42
CA GLN A 81 -13.53 31.08 -43.21
C GLN A 81 -12.47 31.80 -42.41
N GLY A 82 -12.80 32.15 -41.14
CA GLY A 82 -11.87 32.72 -40.18
C GLY A 82 -11.92 34.20 -39.97
N LYS A 83 -12.74 34.97 -40.68
CA LYS A 83 -12.95 36.41 -40.39
C LYS A 83 -14.30 36.65 -39.72
N ILE A 84 -14.31 36.79 -38.42
CA ILE A 84 -15.46 37.23 -37.62
C ILE A 84 -15.16 38.63 -37.11
N TYR A 85 -16.10 39.55 -37.34
CA TYR A 85 -15.97 40.93 -36.92
C TYR A 85 -16.59 41.13 -35.54
N VAL A 86 -16.04 42.07 -34.78
CA VAL A 86 -16.61 42.49 -33.51
C VAL A 86 -17.61 43.62 -33.80
N THR A 87 -18.82 43.56 -33.24
CA THR A 87 -19.78 44.66 -33.38
C THR A 87 -19.30 45.91 -32.64
N HIS A 88 -19.76 47.07 -33.10
CA HIS A 88 -19.43 48.34 -32.46
C HIS A 88 -19.83 48.37 -30.96
N GLU A 89 -20.94 47.73 -30.62
CA GLU A 89 -21.44 47.61 -29.24
C GLU A 89 -20.50 46.76 -28.32
N VAL A 90 -19.93 45.69 -28.86
CA VAL A 90 -18.93 44.87 -28.13
C VAL A 90 -17.59 45.60 -28.02
N ASP A 91 -17.15 46.30 -29.08
CA ASP A 91 -15.93 47.11 -29.02
C ASP A 91 -16.07 48.24 -28.00
N GLN A 92 -17.20 48.92 -27.95
CA GLN A 92 -17.52 49.93 -26.93
C GLN A 92 -17.50 49.33 -25.51
N ALA A 93 -18.07 48.13 -25.33
CA ALA A 93 -18.09 47.46 -24.04
C ALA A 93 -16.67 47.08 -23.59
N LEU A 94 -15.80 46.59 -24.48
CA LEU A 94 -14.41 46.31 -24.16
C LEU A 94 -13.60 47.58 -23.82
N VAL A 95 -13.80 48.66 -24.55
CA VAL A 95 -13.19 49.97 -24.23
C VAL A 95 -13.71 50.52 -22.89
N GLN A 96 -15.00 50.29 -22.58
CA GLN A 96 -15.53 50.68 -21.27
C GLN A 96 -14.97 49.82 -20.14
N ALA A 97 -14.73 48.51 -20.38
CA ALA A 97 -14.04 47.63 -19.43
C ALA A 97 -12.60 48.10 -19.11
N GLU A 98 -11.86 48.56 -20.12
CA GLU A 98 -10.54 49.21 -19.91
C GLU A 98 -10.64 50.43 -19.00
N LYS A 99 -11.63 51.33 -19.24
CA LYS A 99 -11.85 52.53 -18.41
C LYS A 99 -12.27 52.16 -16.97
N LEU A 100 -13.05 51.08 -16.80
CA LEU A 100 -13.45 50.57 -15.46
C LEU A 100 -12.24 50.06 -14.71
N ALA A 101 -11.36 49.27 -15.36
CA ALA A 101 -10.11 48.84 -14.77
C ALA A 101 -9.23 50.00 -14.30
N ASP A 102 -9.05 51.04 -15.16
CA ASP A 102 -8.30 52.24 -14.80
C ASP A 102 -8.93 52.98 -13.60
N ARG A 103 -10.28 53.07 -13.53
CA ARG A 103 -11.00 53.68 -12.39
C ARG A 103 -10.81 52.91 -11.08
N MET A 104 -10.78 51.56 -11.18
CA MET A 104 -10.51 50.66 -10.05
C MET A 104 -9.01 50.58 -9.69
N LYS A 105 -8.16 51.24 -10.49
CA LYS A 105 -6.69 51.19 -10.35
C LYS A 105 -6.10 49.79 -10.51
N ASP A 106 -6.70 49.04 -11.43
CA ASP A 106 -6.27 47.70 -11.80
C ASP A 106 -5.32 47.78 -13.01
N GLU A 107 -4.31 46.94 -13.07
CA GLU A 107 -3.34 46.91 -14.16
C GLU A 107 -3.83 46.10 -15.36
N TYR A 108 -4.73 45.16 -15.12
CA TYR A 108 -5.32 44.27 -16.14
C TYR A 108 -6.84 44.36 -16.17
N VAL A 109 -7.38 44.14 -17.35
CA VAL A 109 -8.86 44.04 -17.58
C VAL A 109 -9.25 42.57 -17.35
N SER A 110 -9.99 42.31 -16.27
CA SER A 110 -10.50 40.99 -15.89
C SER A 110 -11.97 40.79 -16.30
N VAL A 111 -12.49 39.58 -16.12
CA VAL A 111 -13.85 39.21 -16.52
C VAL A 111 -14.92 40.05 -15.82
N GLU A 112 -14.67 40.50 -14.59
CA GLU A 112 -15.59 41.37 -13.87
C GLU A 112 -15.71 42.77 -14.52
N HIS A 113 -14.61 43.33 -15.09
CA HIS A 113 -14.67 44.61 -15.81
C HIS A 113 -15.49 44.50 -17.09
N ILE A 114 -15.36 43.35 -17.80
CA ILE A 114 -16.15 43.07 -19.00
C ILE A 114 -17.63 42.94 -18.62
N MET A 115 -17.95 42.20 -17.56
CA MET A 115 -19.32 42.04 -17.09
C MET A 115 -19.94 43.36 -16.62
N LEU A 116 -19.18 44.16 -15.87
CA LEU A 116 -19.62 45.50 -15.48
C LEU A 116 -19.90 46.42 -16.70
N ALA A 117 -19.06 46.34 -17.72
CA ALA A 117 -19.26 47.09 -18.94
C ALA A 117 -20.54 46.67 -19.70
N LEU A 118 -20.84 45.35 -19.73
CA LEU A 118 -22.08 44.81 -20.26
C LEU A 118 -23.31 45.28 -19.46
N LEU A 119 -23.21 45.37 -18.13
CA LEU A 119 -24.26 45.88 -17.25
C LEU A 119 -24.48 47.40 -17.41
N GLU A 120 -23.42 48.18 -17.72
CA GLU A 120 -23.51 49.61 -17.95
C GLU A 120 -24.08 49.95 -19.33
N MET A 121 -23.74 49.19 -20.35
CA MET A 121 -24.08 49.45 -21.74
C MET A 121 -24.73 48.22 -22.41
N PRO A 122 -25.86 47.70 -21.90
CA PRO A 122 -26.49 46.52 -22.46
C PRO A 122 -27.23 46.88 -23.75
N ASN A 123 -27.16 46.00 -24.74
CA ASN A 123 -28.08 46.09 -25.90
C ASN A 123 -29.51 45.64 -25.46
N GLU A 124 -30.51 45.85 -26.31
CA GLU A 124 -31.90 45.56 -25.96
C GLU A 124 -32.19 44.11 -25.55
N PRO A 125 -31.57 43.05 -26.17
CA PRO A 125 -31.69 41.65 -25.67
C PRO A 125 -31.09 41.45 -24.28
N LEU A 126 -29.88 41.96 -24.03
CA LEU A 126 -29.24 41.84 -22.72
C LEU A 126 -30.00 42.62 -21.65
N LYS A 127 -30.53 43.80 -21.98
CA LYS A 127 -31.32 44.59 -21.02
C LYS A 127 -32.55 43.82 -20.52
N ARG A 128 -33.25 43.11 -21.43
CA ARG A 128 -34.37 42.23 -21.05
C ARG A 128 -33.94 41.07 -20.19
N LEU A 129 -32.79 40.40 -20.56
CA LEU A 129 -32.24 39.28 -19.82
C LEU A 129 -31.80 39.71 -18.41
N PHE A 130 -31.09 40.84 -18.29
CA PHE A 130 -30.68 41.37 -16.99
C PHE A 130 -31.87 41.73 -16.08
N ALA A 131 -32.95 42.29 -16.67
CA ALA A 131 -34.19 42.54 -15.93
C ALA A 131 -34.90 41.26 -15.47
N GLN A 132 -34.88 40.18 -16.29
CA GLN A 132 -35.49 38.91 -15.98
C GLN A 132 -34.82 38.25 -14.77
N PHE A 133 -33.48 38.31 -14.68
CA PHE A 133 -32.70 37.72 -13.58
C PHE A 133 -32.33 38.70 -12.47
N ASN A 134 -32.89 39.93 -12.51
CA ASN A 134 -32.63 41.02 -11.56
C ASN A 134 -31.12 41.34 -11.40
N LEU A 135 -30.36 41.24 -12.50
CA LEU A 135 -28.96 41.54 -12.55
C LEU A 135 -28.73 43.03 -12.72
N THR A 136 -28.34 43.70 -11.63
CA THR A 136 -28.07 45.13 -11.62
C THR A 136 -26.61 45.40 -11.34
N LYS A 137 -26.09 46.53 -11.82
CA LYS A 137 -24.70 46.95 -11.59
C LYS A 137 -24.38 47.08 -10.11
N ASP A 138 -25.27 47.65 -9.30
CA ASP A 138 -25.04 47.86 -7.87
C ASP A 138 -24.99 46.55 -7.08
N ALA A 139 -25.92 45.61 -7.43
CA ALA A 139 -25.90 44.28 -6.85
C ALA A 139 -24.61 43.50 -7.22
N PHE A 140 -24.19 43.60 -8.48
CA PHE A 140 -22.94 43.00 -8.94
C PHE A 140 -21.70 43.57 -8.25
N LEU A 141 -21.63 44.90 -8.12
CA LEU A 141 -20.53 45.57 -7.37
C LEU A 141 -20.52 45.14 -5.89
N SER A 142 -21.69 45.02 -5.26
CA SER A 142 -21.79 44.55 -3.87
C SER A 142 -21.30 43.11 -3.73
N ALA A 143 -21.71 42.23 -4.67
CA ALA A 143 -21.23 40.85 -4.72
C ALA A 143 -19.70 40.77 -4.98
N LEU A 144 -19.20 41.60 -5.91
CA LEU A 144 -17.78 41.68 -6.22
C LEU A 144 -16.96 42.16 -5.03
N MET A 145 -17.41 43.17 -4.30
CA MET A 145 -16.75 43.62 -3.07
C MET A 145 -16.68 42.53 -2.00
N SER A 146 -17.68 41.66 -1.93
CA SER A 146 -17.70 40.55 -0.95
C SER A 146 -16.74 39.42 -1.32
N VAL A 147 -16.35 39.25 -2.58
CA VAL A 147 -15.43 38.21 -3.08
C VAL A 147 -14.01 38.75 -3.22
N ARG A 148 -13.86 39.86 -3.86
CA ARG A 148 -12.58 40.51 -4.19
C ARG A 148 -12.02 41.34 -3.01
N GLY A 149 -12.90 41.93 -2.19
CA GLY A 149 -12.52 42.93 -1.17
C GLY A 149 -11.88 44.15 -1.82
N ASN A 150 -10.77 44.64 -1.26
CA ASN A 150 -9.95 45.76 -1.78
C ASN A 150 -8.71 45.31 -2.59
N THR A 151 -8.67 44.06 -3.04
CA THR A 151 -7.53 43.50 -3.77
C THR A 151 -7.53 44.04 -5.19
N ARG A 152 -6.38 44.51 -5.70
CA ARG A 152 -6.21 45.01 -7.08
C ARG A 152 -5.80 43.88 -8.00
N VAL A 153 -6.21 43.96 -9.26
CA VAL A 153 -5.78 43.07 -10.34
C VAL A 153 -4.41 43.52 -10.82
N THR A 154 -3.35 42.88 -10.29
CA THR A 154 -1.96 43.18 -10.62
C THR A 154 -1.27 42.06 -11.39
N SER A 155 -1.96 40.90 -11.59
CA SER A 155 -1.49 39.79 -12.38
C SER A 155 -2.44 39.47 -13.51
N ASP A 156 -1.99 38.68 -14.47
CA ASP A 156 -2.80 38.20 -15.59
C ASP A 156 -3.71 37.01 -15.23
N THR A 157 -3.58 36.46 -13.99
CA THR A 157 -4.42 35.39 -13.42
C THR A 157 -4.99 35.77 -12.03
N PRO A 158 -5.76 36.86 -11.90
CA PRO A 158 -6.23 37.33 -10.60
C PRO A 158 -7.24 36.40 -9.92
N GLU A 159 -7.97 35.60 -10.70
CA GLU A 159 -8.97 34.67 -10.20
C GLU A 159 -8.37 33.56 -9.36
N ASP A 160 -7.09 33.24 -9.53
CA ASP A 160 -6.38 32.25 -8.69
C ASP A 160 -6.22 32.73 -7.24
N THR A 161 -6.30 34.02 -7.00
CA THR A 161 -6.17 34.61 -5.67
C THR A 161 -7.51 34.84 -4.95
N TYR A 162 -8.64 34.70 -5.65
CA TYR A 162 -9.97 34.88 -5.07
C TYR A 162 -10.47 33.57 -4.40
N ASP A 163 -11.08 33.69 -3.22
CA ASP A 163 -11.50 32.52 -2.40
C ASP A 163 -10.36 31.51 -2.15
N ALA A 164 -9.13 32.01 -1.97
CA ALA A 164 -7.91 31.20 -1.87
C ALA A 164 -8.02 30.08 -0.80
N LEU A 165 -8.71 30.32 0.31
CA LEU A 165 -8.90 29.32 1.35
C LEU A 165 -9.73 28.11 0.84
N LYS A 166 -10.75 28.33 0.03
CA LYS A 166 -11.60 27.23 -0.48
C LYS A 166 -10.93 26.44 -1.60
N LYS A 167 -10.04 27.11 -2.37
CA LYS A 167 -9.33 26.48 -3.50
C LYS A 167 -8.14 25.66 -3.04
N TYR A 168 -7.41 26.15 -2.04
CA TYR A 168 -6.08 25.61 -1.67
C TYR A 168 -6.05 24.90 -0.32
N GLY A 169 -7.20 24.46 0.18
CA GLY A 169 -7.27 23.69 1.40
C GLY A 169 -8.70 23.49 1.90
N SER A 170 -8.80 22.98 3.11
CA SER A 170 -10.07 22.64 3.73
C SER A 170 -10.14 23.04 5.20
N ASP A 171 -11.31 23.41 5.67
CA ASP A 171 -11.57 23.70 7.09
C ASP A 171 -11.92 22.41 7.82
N LEU A 172 -10.99 21.92 8.66
CA LEU A 172 -11.17 20.71 9.45
C LEU A 172 -12.28 20.85 10.50
N VAL A 173 -12.56 22.08 11.01
CA VAL A 173 -13.65 22.32 11.96
C VAL A 173 -15.00 22.22 11.27
N GLU A 174 -15.11 22.69 10.02
CA GLU A 174 -16.32 22.53 9.21
C GLU A 174 -16.54 21.05 8.86
N GLN A 175 -15.49 20.33 8.49
CA GLN A 175 -15.56 18.88 8.24
C GLN A 175 -15.96 18.11 9.52
N ALA A 176 -15.41 18.49 10.69
CA ALA A 176 -15.81 17.90 11.96
C ALA A 176 -17.29 18.17 12.28
N ARG A 177 -17.80 19.37 11.98
CA ARG A 177 -19.24 19.70 12.12
C ARG A 177 -20.11 18.86 11.19
N ALA A 178 -19.62 18.59 9.98
CA ALA A 178 -20.30 17.77 8.99
C ALA A 178 -20.10 16.26 9.22
N GLN A 179 -19.42 15.84 10.29
CA GLN A 179 -19.08 14.44 10.66
C GLN A 179 -18.29 13.67 9.57
N LYS A 180 -17.54 14.38 8.76
CA LYS A 180 -16.72 13.78 7.70
C LYS A 180 -15.37 13.26 8.20
N LEU A 181 -14.93 13.67 9.40
CA LEU A 181 -13.67 13.24 10.00
C LEU A 181 -13.83 11.96 10.80
N ASP A 182 -12.83 11.09 10.73
CA ASP A 182 -12.78 9.86 11.52
C ASP A 182 -12.60 10.13 13.01
N PRO A 183 -13.13 9.27 13.92
CA PRO A 183 -12.92 9.41 15.35
C PRO A 183 -11.44 9.24 15.70
N VAL A 184 -10.89 10.18 16.45
CA VAL A 184 -9.50 10.13 16.89
C VAL A 184 -9.41 9.48 18.26
N ILE A 185 -8.67 8.38 18.34
CA ILE A 185 -8.55 7.53 19.52
C ILE A 185 -7.09 7.41 19.94
N GLY A 186 -6.81 7.43 21.25
CA GLY A 186 -5.48 7.17 21.79
C GLY A 186 -4.46 8.30 21.63
N ARG A 187 -4.88 9.52 21.22
CA ARG A 187 -4.01 10.69 21.01
C ARG A 187 -4.31 11.86 21.96
N ASP A 188 -4.96 11.60 23.08
CA ASP A 188 -5.38 12.63 24.01
C ASP A 188 -4.23 13.42 24.63
N SER A 189 -3.09 12.79 24.89
CA SER A 189 -1.91 13.43 25.47
C SER A 189 -1.27 14.41 24.49
N GLU A 190 -1.14 14.01 23.22
CA GLU A 190 -0.58 14.81 22.16
C GLU A 190 -1.48 16.01 21.83
N ILE A 191 -2.80 15.79 21.74
CA ILE A 191 -3.78 16.87 21.49
C ILE A 191 -3.75 17.88 22.66
N ARG A 192 -3.71 17.44 23.91
CA ARG A 192 -3.56 18.34 25.07
C ARG A 192 -2.25 19.13 25.03
N ASN A 193 -1.18 18.50 24.60
CA ASN A 193 0.11 19.16 24.44
C ASN A 193 0.07 20.24 23.34
N VAL A 194 -0.55 19.95 22.19
CA VAL A 194 -0.80 20.90 21.12
C VAL A 194 -1.63 22.09 21.61
N ILE A 195 -2.74 21.86 22.34
CA ILE A 195 -3.57 22.89 22.95
C ILE A 195 -2.73 23.78 23.89
N ARG A 196 -1.91 23.16 24.73
CA ARG A 196 -1.03 23.89 25.67
C ARG A 196 -0.02 24.77 24.91
N ILE A 197 0.56 24.28 23.82
CA ILE A 197 1.52 25.04 23.01
C ILE A 197 0.83 26.20 22.31
N LEU A 198 -0.31 25.98 21.68
CA LEU A 198 -1.10 27.04 21.01
C LEU A 198 -1.53 28.16 21.97
N SER A 199 -1.67 27.87 23.26
CA SER A 199 -2.04 28.85 24.30
C SER A 199 -0.84 29.61 24.87
N ARG A 200 0.40 29.35 24.41
CA ARG A 200 1.61 30.06 24.89
C ARG A 200 1.74 31.45 24.25
N LYS A 201 2.44 32.33 24.91
CA LYS A 201 2.76 33.67 24.38
C LYS A 201 3.85 33.64 23.32
N THR A 202 4.81 32.71 23.42
CA THR A 202 5.95 32.55 22.52
C THR A 202 6.14 31.06 22.24
N LYS A 203 6.75 30.70 21.11
CA LYS A 203 6.87 29.30 20.64
C LYS A 203 5.52 28.59 20.65
N ASN A 204 4.52 29.27 20.12
CA ASN A 204 3.11 28.85 20.14
C ASN A 204 2.68 28.08 18.87
N ASN A 205 3.65 27.65 18.06
CA ASN A 205 3.37 26.83 16.88
C ASN A 205 3.90 25.42 17.14
N PRO A 206 3.04 24.42 17.38
CA PRO A 206 3.46 23.03 17.53
C PRO A 206 3.90 22.42 16.19
N VAL A 207 4.92 21.56 16.25
CA VAL A 207 5.29 20.68 15.13
C VAL A 207 5.17 19.25 15.61
N LEU A 208 4.31 18.50 14.96
CA LEU A 208 4.11 17.07 15.19
C LEU A 208 5.24 16.30 14.50
N ILE A 209 6.04 15.60 15.28
CA ILE A 209 7.22 14.87 14.79
C ILE A 209 7.03 13.39 15.04
N GLY A 210 7.10 12.59 14.00
CA GLY A 210 6.95 11.13 14.10
C GLY A 210 7.15 10.47 12.74
N GLU A 211 7.27 9.17 12.76
CA GLU A 211 7.41 8.37 11.55
C GLU A 211 6.15 8.48 10.63
N PRO A 212 6.24 8.16 9.33
CA PRO A 212 5.09 8.12 8.45
C PRO A 212 4.02 7.14 8.98
N GLY A 213 2.74 7.49 8.84
CA GLY A 213 1.65 6.58 9.20
C GLY A 213 1.33 6.47 10.70
N VAL A 214 2.04 7.19 11.60
CA VAL A 214 1.73 7.13 13.05
C VAL A 214 0.52 7.96 13.48
N GLY A 215 -0.17 8.65 12.55
CA GLY A 215 -1.37 9.43 12.84
C GLY A 215 -1.12 10.88 13.24
N LYS A 216 -0.10 11.56 12.66
CA LYS A 216 0.16 12.99 12.90
C LYS A 216 -1.02 13.88 12.49
N THR A 217 -1.60 13.64 11.31
CA THR A 217 -2.74 14.39 10.78
C THR A 217 -3.99 14.22 11.66
N ALA A 218 -4.21 13.00 12.17
CA ALA A 218 -5.32 12.70 13.09
C ALA A 218 -5.30 13.58 14.37
N ILE A 219 -4.14 14.04 14.82
CA ILE A 219 -4.05 14.94 15.99
C ILE A 219 -4.66 16.31 15.67
N ALA A 220 -4.48 16.84 14.45
CA ALA A 220 -5.10 18.09 14.02
C ALA A 220 -6.62 17.93 13.85
N GLU A 221 -7.06 16.81 13.32
CA GLU A 221 -8.48 16.43 13.19
C GLU A 221 -9.13 16.25 14.55
N GLY A 222 -8.47 15.58 15.48
CA GLY A 222 -8.93 15.43 16.87
C GLY A 222 -9.06 16.77 17.61
N LEU A 223 -8.14 17.71 17.36
CA LEU A 223 -8.25 19.07 17.88
C LEU A 223 -9.48 19.77 17.28
N ALA A 224 -9.74 19.63 15.96
CA ALA A 224 -10.92 20.19 15.32
C ALA A 224 -12.22 19.62 15.92
N GLN A 225 -12.28 18.31 16.17
CA GLN A 225 -13.42 17.67 16.86
C GLN A 225 -13.63 18.22 18.27
N ARG A 226 -12.55 18.45 19.06
CA ARG A 226 -12.65 19.05 20.39
C ARG A 226 -13.11 20.50 20.34
N ILE A 227 -12.70 21.28 19.35
CA ILE A 227 -13.20 22.65 19.14
C ILE A 227 -14.71 22.62 18.90
N VAL A 228 -15.22 21.72 18.06
CA VAL A 228 -16.65 21.57 17.80
C VAL A 228 -17.43 21.17 19.05
N ARG A 229 -16.88 20.28 19.88
CA ARG A 229 -17.49 19.86 21.17
C ARG A 229 -17.37 20.90 22.27
N GLY A 230 -16.57 21.96 22.07
CA GLY A 230 -16.28 22.96 23.09
C GLY A 230 -15.30 22.50 24.18
N ASP A 231 -14.66 21.37 24.03
CA ASP A 231 -13.67 20.79 24.96
C ASP A 231 -12.26 21.36 24.73
N VAL A 232 -12.20 22.68 24.68
CA VAL A 232 -10.95 23.46 24.52
C VAL A 232 -11.02 24.72 25.35
N PRO A 233 -9.86 25.33 25.71
CA PRO A 233 -9.81 26.62 26.40
C PRO A 233 -10.54 27.73 25.60
N GLU A 234 -11.02 28.77 26.31
CA GLU A 234 -11.83 29.84 25.76
C GLU A 234 -11.21 30.53 24.54
N ASN A 235 -9.89 30.66 24.52
CA ASN A 235 -9.11 31.27 23.42
C ASN A 235 -9.10 30.41 22.13
N LEU A 236 -9.56 29.17 22.17
CA LEU A 236 -9.59 28.26 21.02
C LEU A 236 -11.03 27.93 20.56
N LYS A 237 -12.06 28.18 21.34
CA LYS A 237 -13.46 27.82 21.04
C LYS A 237 -14.00 28.36 19.71
N ASN A 238 -13.56 29.56 19.31
CA ASN A 238 -14.03 30.22 18.07
C ASN A 238 -12.98 30.23 16.98
N ARG A 239 -11.99 29.32 17.04
CA ARG A 239 -10.96 29.20 16.00
C ARG A 239 -11.33 28.09 15.04
N THR A 240 -10.87 28.23 13.80
CA THR A 240 -10.94 27.21 12.77
C THR A 240 -9.53 26.67 12.49
N ILE A 241 -9.45 25.42 12.06
CA ILE A 241 -8.18 24.79 11.65
C ILE A 241 -8.29 24.61 10.14
N PHE A 242 -7.45 25.33 9.43
CA PHE A 242 -7.40 25.26 7.98
C PHE A 242 -6.23 24.38 7.55
N SER A 243 -6.53 23.24 6.90
CA SER A 243 -5.54 22.33 6.33
C SER A 243 -5.14 22.78 4.94
N LEU A 244 -3.88 23.12 4.76
CA LEU A 244 -3.32 23.57 3.49
C LEU A 244 -3.04 22.38 2.57
N ASP A 245 -3.57 22.44 1.35
CA ASP A 245 -3.30 21.46 0.30
C ASP A 245 -2.13 21.93 -0.58
N MET A 246 -0.97 21.34 -0.36
CA MET A 246 0.22 21.64 -1.15
C MET A 246 0.11 21.19 -2.60
N GLY A 247 -0.61 20.08 -2.84
CA GLY A 247 -0.88 19.57 -4.18
C GLY A 247 -1.67 20.56 -5.01
N ALA A 248 -2.75 21.10 -4.44
CA ALA A 248 -3.61 22.11 -5.09
C ALA A 248 -2.85 23.43 -5.37
N LEU A 249 -1.94 23.83 -4.47
CA LEU A 249 -1.12 25.02 -4.67
C LEU A 249 -0.15 24.90 -5.85
N ILE A 250 0.40 23.71 -6.06
CA ILE A 250 1.39 23.44 -7.11
C ILE A 250 0.72 23.05 -8.43
N ALA A 251 -0.44 22.39 -8.38
CA ALA A 251 -1.13 21.93 -9.58
C ALA A 251 -1.44 23.08 -10.54
N GLY A 252 -1.03 22.94 -11.80
CA GLY A 252 -1.24 23.94 -12.86
C GLY A 252 -0.35 25.20 -12.77
N ALA A 253 0.49 25.36 -11.75
CA ALA A 253 1.44 26.46 -11.71
C ALA A 253 2.59 26.20 -12.71
N LYS A 254 2.64 26.98 -13.79
CA LYS A 254 3.69 26.87 -14.82
C LYS A 254 5.00 27.54 -14.40
N PHE A 255 4.92 28.55 -13.53
CA PHE A 255 6.05 29.33 -13.07
C PHE A 255 6.08 29.45 -11.54
N ARG A 256 7.26 29.58 -11.00
CA ARG A 256 7.51 29.78 -9.56
C ARG A 256 6.69 30.94 -8.96
N GLY A 257 6.51 32.02 -9.70
CA GLY A 257 5.77 33.21 -9.25
C GLY A 257 4.31 32.91 -8.93
N GLU A 258 3.64 32.04 -9.70
CA GLU A 258 2.23 31.69 -9.51
C GLU A 258 2.00 30.96 -8.19
N PHE A 259 2.86 30.01 -7.83
CA PHE A 259 2.81 29.34 -6.52
C PHE A 259 2.99 30.31 -5.35
N GLU A 260 4.00 31.24 -5.46
CA GLU A 260 4.24 32.23 -4.43
C GLU A 260 3.05 33.19 -4.28
N GLU A 261 2.37 33.58 -5.36
CA GLU A 261 1.19 34.42 -5.35
C GLU A 261 -0.01 33.72 -4.72
N ARG A 262 -0.27 32.44 -5.06
CA ARG A 262 -1.32 31.63 -4.44
C ARG A 262 -1.10 31.47 -2.93
N LEU A 263 0.12 31.13 -2.51
CA LEU A 263 0.44 31.02 -1.09
C LEU A 263 0.30 32.37 -0.38
N LYS A 264 0.75 33.48 -0.99
CA LYS A 264 0.56 34.82 -0.44
C LYS A 264 -0.91 35.18 -0.27
N ALA A 265 -1.77 34.79 -1.23
CA ALA A 265 -3.21 35.01 -1.13
C ALA A 265 -3.81 34.26 0.06
N VAL A 266 -3.50 32.98 0.24
CA VAL A 266 -3.92 32.19 1.40
C VAL A 266 -3.45 32.84 2.71
N LEU A 267 -2.18 33.18 2.80
CA LEU A 267 -1.60 33.81 4.00
C LEU A 267 -2.21 35.18 4.30
N GLN A 268 -2.58 35.97 3.29
CA GLN A 268 -3.25 37.24 3.48
C GLN A 268 -4.67 37.08 4.00
N GLU A 269 -5.42 36.07 3.54
CA GLU A 269 -6.74 35.76 4.07
C GLU A 269 -6.67 35.30 5.52
N ILE A 270 -5.70 34.41 5.85
CA ILE A 270 -5.46 34.00 7.22
C ILE A 270 -5.13 35.21 8.12
N LYS A 271 -4.29 36.12 7.65
CA LYS A 271 -3.94 37.35 8.38
C LYS A 271 -5.16 38.26 8.62
N LYS A 272 -6.07 38.39 7.62
CA LYS A 272 -7.30 39.17 7.76
C LYS A 272 -8.25 38.58 8.81
N SER A 273 -8.16 37.28 9.10
CA SER A 273 -8.98 36.62 10.12
C SER A 273 -8.66 37.02 11.57
N ASP A 274 -7.59 37.83 11.79
CA ASP A 274 -7.13 38.30 13.09
C ASP A 274 -6.93 37.13 14.11
N GLY A 275 -6.21 36.12 13.64
CA GLY A 275 -5.83 34.96 14.43
C GLY A 275 -6.95 33.92 14.68
N ARG A 276 -8.12 34.06 14.03
CA ARG A 276 -9.18 33.05 14.14
C ARG A 276 -8.86 31.75 13.40
N ILE A 277 -8.00 31.80 12.40
CA ILE A 277 -7.59 30.64 11.60
C ILE A 277 -6.24 30.14 12.10
N ILE A 278 -6.15 28.85 12.42
CA ILE A 278 -4.91 28.12 12.67
C ILE A 278 -4.59 27.34 11.40
N LEU A 279 -3.40 27.59 10.83
CA LEU A 279 -2.96 26.90 9.63
C LEU A 279 -2.36 25.53 10.00
N PHE A 280 -2.92 24.44 9.43
CA PHE A 280 -2.30 23.13 9.50
C PHE A 280 -1.53 22.87 8.21
N ILE A 281 -0.27 22.47 8.33
CA ILE A 281 0.62 22.16 7.21
C ILE A 281 1.14 20.76 7.43
N ASP A 282 0.63 19.80 6.65
CA ASP A 282 1.23 18.49 6.59
C ASP A 282 2.51 18.54 5.75
N GLU A 283 3.47 17.69 6.04
CA GLU A 283 4.79 17.71 5.41
C GLU A 283 5.44 19.12 5.41
N LEU A 284 5.48 19.76 6.57
CA LEU A 284 6.00 21.13 6.75
C LEU A 284 7.36 21.35 6.07
N HIS A 285 8.19 20.32 5.96
CA HIS A 285 9.50 20.36 5.31
C HIS A 285 9.42 20.70 3.82
N THR A 286 8.31 20.41 3.13
CA THR A 286 8.12 20.71 1.70
C THR A 286 8.10 22.23 1.46
N ILE A 287 7.56 22.99 2.40
CA ILE A 287 7.50 24.45 2.33
C ILE A 287 8.85 25.08 2.73
N VAL A 288 9.53 24.50 3.72
CA VAL A 288 10.73 25.09 4.34
C VAL A 288 12.02 24.63 3.64
N GLY A 289 12.02 23.40 3.09
CA GLY A 289 13.21 22.75 2.53
C GLY A 289 13.43 22.94 1.05
N ALA A 290 12.45 23.41 0.33
CA ALA A 290 12.45 23.51 -1.13
C ALA A 290 13.48 24.49 -1.74
N GLY A 291 14.24 25.24 -0.91
CA GLY A 291 15.16 26.30 -1.34
C GLY A 291 16.62 25.92 -1.59
N LYS A 292 17.03 24.64 -1.45
CA LYS A 292 18.46 24.25 -1.50
C LYS A 292 18.95 23.69 -2.84
N THR A 293 18.07 23.37 -3.77
CA THR A 293 18.44 23.02 -5.14
C THR A 293 18.18 24.21 -6.07
N GLU A 294 19.10 24.50 -7.00
CA GLU A 294 18.90 25.55 -8.00
C GLU A 294 17.56 25.36 -8.73
N GLY A 295 16.61 26.26 -8.48
CA GLY A 295 15.26 26.21 -9.06
C GLY A 295 14.13 25.78 -8.11
N SER A 296 14.40 25.40 -6.86
CA SER A 296 13.36 24.97 -5.91
C SER A 296 12.71 26.15 -5.17
N MET A 297 11.43 25.96 -4.77
CA MET A 297 10.57 26.98 -4.18
C MET A 297 10.92 27.23 -2.70
N ASP A 298 11.27 28.44 -2.31
CA ASP A 298 11.51 28.82 -0.91
C ASP A 298 10.32 29.59 -0.34
N ALA A 299 9.24 28.87 -0.07
CA ALA A 299 8.06 29.43 0.60
C ALA A 299 8.31 29.74 2.09
N GLY A 300 9.38 29.21 2.66
CA GLY A 300 9.78 29.49 4.05
C GLY A 300 10.00 30.98 4.30
N ASN A 301 10.51 31.72 3.32
CA ASN A 301 10.72 33.16 3.44
C ASN A 301 9.41 33.98 3.53
N LEU A 302 8.29 33.43 3.10
CA LEU A 302 6.97 34.04 3.25
C LEU A 302 6.38 33.79 4.65
N LEU A 303 6.59 32.61 5.21
CA LEU A 303 6.08 32.20 6.52
C LEU A 303 6.87 32.82 7.67
N LYS A 304 8.21 32.90 7.57
CA LYS A 304 9.11 33.38 8.63
C LYS A 304 8.72 34.74 9.21
N PRO A 305 8.44 35.80 8.40
CA PRO A 305 8.05 37.10 8.93
C PRO A 305 6.71 37.06 9.68
N MET A 306 5.74 36.33 9.22
CA MET A 306 4.41 36.24 9.82
C MET A 306 4.43 35.45 11.14
N LEU A 307 5.17 34.34 11.18
CA LEU A 307 5.44 33.60 12.42
C LEU A 307 6.21 34.43 13.42
N ALA A 308 7.17 35.26 12.94
CA ALA A 308 7.95 36.13 13.81
C ALA A 308 7.13 37.24 14.48
N ARG A 309 6.13 37.79 13.77
CA ARG A 309 5.23 38.83 14.30
C ARG A 309 4.03 38.28 15.08
N GLY A 310 3.83 36.95 15.10
CA GLY A 310 2.67 36.34 15.71
C GLY A 310 1.37 36.55 14.90
N GLU A 311 1.50 36.93 13.64
CA GLU A 311 0.38 37.14 12.70
C GLU A 311 -0.19 35.81 12.16
N LEU A 312 0.57 34.72 12.31
CA LEU A 312 0.23 33.38 11.87
C LEU A 312 0.37 32.40 13.02
N HIS A 313 -0.67 31.61 13.28
CA HIS A 313 -0.63 30.42 14.11
C HIS A 313 -0.59 29.18 13.21
N CYS A 314 0.37 28.28 13.44
CA CYS A 314 0.60 27.13 12.59
C CYS A 314 0.78 25.86 13.42
N ILE A 315 0.19 24.77 12.95
CA ILE A 315 0.49 23.39 13.36
C ILE A 315 1.19 22.74 12.19
N GLY A 316 2.43 22.31 12.36
CA GLY A 316 3.18 21.58 11.33
C GLY A 316 3.20 20.09 11.64
N ALA A 317 3.32 19.25 10.60
CA ALA A 317 3.63 17.83 10.76
C ALA A 317 4.82 17.47 9.87
N THR A 318 5.73 16.63 10.36
CA THR A 318 6.93 16.21 9.63
C THR A 318 7.56 14.98 10.28
N THR A 319 8.55 14.35 9.64
CA THR A 319 9.34 13.29 10.26
C THR A 319 10.49 13.85 11.12
N LEU A 320 11.11 13.02 11.97
CA LEU A 320 12.21 13.44 12.83
C LEU A 320 13.46 13.88 12.00
N ASN A 321 13.74 13.15 10.92
CA ASN A 321 14.88 13.43 10.06
C ASN A 321 14.70 14.76 9.33
N GLU A 322 13.54 15.01 8.78
CA GLU A 322 13.20 16.26 8.07
C GLU A 322 13.14 17.45 9.03
N TYR A 323 12.62 17.26 10.25
CA TYR A 323 12.67 18.30 11.29
C TYR A 323 14.10 18.74 11.59
N ARG A 324 15.00 17.77 11.81
CA ARG A 324 16.43 18.05 12.05
C ARG A 324 17.11 18.72 10.86
N GLN A 325 16.77 18.29 9.66
CA GLN A 325 17.41 18.79 8.43
C GLN A 325 16.95 20.18 8.05
N TYR A 326 15.67 20.52 8.18
CA TYR A 326 15.07 21.71 7.61
C TYR A 326 14.61 22.73 8.65
N ILE A 327 14.18 22.33 9.84
CA ILE A 327 13.62 23.24 10.84
C ILE A 327 14.62 23.56 11.95
N GLU A 328 15.27 22.56 12.54
CA GLU A 328 16.22 22.73 13.63
C GLU A 328 17.48 23.51 13.20
N LYS A 329 17.91 23.35 11.94
CA LYS A 329 19.05 24.11 11.40
C LYS A 329 18.73 25.56 11.08
N ASP A 330 17.47 25.96 11.03
CA ASP A 330 17.04 27.33 10.79
C ASP A 330 16.69 28.02 12.10
N ALA A 331 17.57 28.84 12.61
CA ALA A 331 17.43 29.54 13.90
C ALA A 331 16.15 30.40 14.00
N ALA A 332 15.58 30.85 12.88
CA ALA A 332 14.35 31.64 12.87
C ALA A 332 13.12 30.75 13.10
N LEU A 333 13.11 29.55 12.54
CA LEU A 333 12.03 28.57 12.70
C LEU A 333 12.13 27.85 14.05
N GLU A 334 13.31 27.41 14.44
CA GLU A 334 13.55 26.73 15.73
C GLU A 334 13.02 27.52 16.92
N ARG A 335 13.19 28.85 16.88
CA ARG A 335 12.67 29.74 17.95
C ARG A 335 11.16 29.93 17.95
N ARG A 336 10.46 29.49 16.91
CA ARG A 336 9.00 29.70 16.73
C ARG A 336 8.20 28.42 16.84
N PHE A 337 8.79 27.31 16.44
CA PHE A 337 8.17 26.00 16.53
C PHE A 337 8.54 25.28 17.83
N GLN A 338 7.58 24.52 18.36
CA GLN A 338 7.77 23.65 19.51
C GLN A 338 7.49 22.20 19.09
N PRO A 339 8.50 21.31 19.18
CA PRO A 339 8.30 19.92 18.82
C PRO A 339 7.34 19.20 19.76
N VAL A 340 6.46 18.37 19.19
CA VAL A 340 5.59 17.41 19.86
C VAL A 340 5.88 16.05 19.24
N LEU A 341 6.51 15.17 20.01
CA LEU A 341 6.79 13.81 19.57
C LEU A 341 5.50 13.01 19.50
N VAL A 342 5.27 12.34 18.36
CA VAL A 342 4.17 11.43 18.10
C VAL A 342 4.77 10.04 17.91
N PRO A 343 4.80 9.22 18.97
CA PRO A 343 5.35 7.86 18.91
C PRO A 343 4.42 6.93 18.12
N GLU A 344 4.98 5.84 17.62
CA GLU A 344 4.19 4.72 17.12
C GLU A 344 3.29 4.19 18.25
N PRO A 345 1.98 3.96 18.01
CA PRO A 345 1.10 3.41 19.03
C PRO A 345 1.45 1.94 19.31
N THR A 346 1.12 1.48 20.50
CA THR A 346 1.25 0.05 20.84
C THR A 346 0.22 -0.79 20.06
N VAL A 347 0.42 -2.12 20.05
CA VAL A 347 -0.57 -3.05 19.47
C VAL A 347 -1.94 -2.88 20.13
N GLU A 348 -1.99 -2.71 21.46
CA GLU A 348 -3.22 -2.52 22.23
C GLU A 348 -3.93 -1.21 21.87
N ASP A 349 -3.17 -0.12 21.74
CA ASP A 349 -3.71 1.17 21.28
C ASP A 349 -4.24 1.05 19.85
N THR A 350 -3.51 0.33 18.98
CA THR A 350 -3.93 0.10 17.60
C THR A 350 -5.22 -0.70 17.51
N ILE A 351 -5.39 -1.75 18.32
CA ILE A 351 -6.66 -2.49 18.39
C ILE A 351 -7.81 -1.56 18.79
N SER A 352 -7.57 -0.66 19.76
CA SER A 352 -8.57 0.32 20.19
C SER A 352 -8.93 1.31 19.07
N ILE A 353 -7.94 1.76 18.30
CA ILE A 353 -8.13 2.62 17.12
C ILE A 353 -8.96 1.87 16.05
N LEU A 354 -8.59 0.64 15.71
CA LEU A 354 -9.31 -0.17 14.72
C LEU A 354 -10.77 -0.42 15.14
N ARG A 355 -11.03 -0.69 16.43
CA ARG A 355 -12.40 -0.83 16.96
C ARG A 355 -13.22 0.44 16.79
N GLY A 356 -12.61 1.61 16.96
CA GLY A 356 -13.29 2.89 16.75
C GLY A 356 -13.56 3.23 15.28
N LEU A 357 -12.74 2.70 14.35
CA LEU A 357 -12.92 2.88 12.92
C LEU A 357 -13.85 1.83 12.28
N LYS A 358 -14.07 0.71 12.98
CA LYS A 358 -14.78 -0.48 12.49
C LYS A 358 -16.11 -0.14 11.81
N GLU A 359 -16.99 0.58 12.50
CA GLU A 359 -18.34 0.87 11.98
C GLU A 359 -18.30 1.63 10.66
N ARG A 360 -17.37 2.58 10.50
CA ARG A 360 -17.21 3.34 9.26
C ARG A 360 -16.73 2.48 8.10
N TYR A 361 -15.76 1.59 8.35
CA TYR A 361 -15.29 0.65 7.33
C TYR A 361 -16.37 -0.38 6.95
N GLU A 362 -17.14 -0.87 7.94
CA GLU A 362 -18.29 -1.76 7.70
C GLU A 362 -19.35 -1.10 6.80
N VAL A 363 -19.65 0.18 7.03
CA VAL A 363 -20.62 0.93 6.22
C VAL A 363 -20.06 1.22 4.83
N PHE A 364 -18.82 1.72 4.75
CA PHE A 364 -18.20 2.06 3.47
C PHE A 364 -18.07 0.88 2.52
N HIS A 365 -17.62 -0.27 3.03
CA HIS A 365 -17.45 -1.48 2.22
C HIS A 365 -18.68 -2.38 2.16
N GLY A 366 -19.64 -2.22 3.06
CA GLY A 366 -20.83 -3.07 3.15
C GLY A 366 -20.54 -4.48 3.64
N VAL A 367 -19.46 -4.69 4.40
CA VAL A 367 -19.01 -5.97 4.93
C VAL A 367 -18.95 -5.93 6.46
N LYS A 368 -19.03 -7.10 7.12
CA LYS A 368 -18.92 -7.20 8.58
C LYS A 368 -17.48 -7.53 8.98
N ILE A 369 -16.93 -6.83 9.98
CA ILE A 369 -15.57 -7.06 10.46
C ILE A 369 -15.64 -7.75 11.83
N GLN A 370 -15.03 -8.92 11.96
CA GLN A 370 -14.94 -9.60 13.24
C GLN A 370 -13.89 -8.94 14.14
N ASP A 371 -14.12 -8.94 15.46
CA ASP A 371 -13.14 -8.37 16.42
C ASP A 371 -11.79 -9.10 16.37
N GLN A 372 -11.80 -10.41 16.12
CA GLN A 372 -10.58 -11.18 15.93
C GLN A 372 -9.77 -10.74 14.71
N ALA A 373 -10.42 -10.30 13.63
CA ALA A 373 -9.75 -9.74 12.46
C ALA A 373 -9.00 -8.44 12.80
N LEU A 374 -9.59 -7.58 13.64
CA LEU A 374 -8.94 -6.34 14.10
C LEU A 374 -7.71 -6.64 14.97
N ILE A 375 -7.85 -7.60 15.87
CA ILE A 375 -6.72 -8.07 16.70
C ILE A 375 -5.63 -8.67 15.81
N ALA A 376 -6.00 -9.53 14.88
CA ALA A 376 -5.06 -10.12 13.93
C ALA A 376 -4.37 -9.05 13.07
N ALA A 377 -5.09 -8.04 12.58
CA ALA A 377 -4.52 -6.96 11.79
C ALA A 377 -3.43 -6.19 12.57
N ALA A 378 -3.69 -5.86 13.83
CA ALA A 378 -2.71 -5.18 14.68
C ALA A 378 -1.50 -6.07 15.02
N VAL A 379 -1.73 -7.33 15.42
CA VAL A 379 -0.67 -8.26 15.84
C VAL A 379 0.17 -8.70 14.65
N LEU A 380 -0.47 -9.14 13.55
CA LEU A 380 0.24 -9.66 12.39
C LEU A 380 0.98 -8.56 11.64
N SER A 381 0.39 -7.35 11.50
CA SER A 381 1.11 -6.24 10.88
C SER A 381 2.33 -5.81 11.70
N ASN A 382 2.22 -5.77 13.03
CA ASN A 382 3.34 -5.44 13.89
C ASN A 382 4.46 -6.48 13.77
N ARG A 383 4.11 -7.77 13.67
CA ARG A 383 5.06 -8.89 13.63
C ARG A 383 5.69 -9.07 12.24
N TYR A 384 4.91 -8.90 11.15
CA TYR A 384 5.32 -9.33 9.82
C TYR A 384 5.61 -8.19 8.83
N ILE A 385 5.16 -6.96 9.11
CA ILE A 385 5.39 -5.80 8.27
C ILE A 385 6.30 -4.82 9.01
N SER A 386 7.61 -4.85 8.68
CA SER A 386 8.65 -4.08 9.37
C SER A 386 8.99 -2.74 8.71
N ASP A 387 8.58 -2.52 7.47
CA ASP A 387 8.88 -1.32 6.68
C ASP A 387 7.85 -0.20 6.83
N ARG A 388 6.76 -0.45 7.56
CA ARG A 388 5.67 0.50 7.85
C ARG A 388 5.35 0.52 9.35
N PHE A 389 4.67 1.59 9.79
CA PHE A 389 4.38 1.83 11.21
C PHE A 389 2.89 1.65 11.54
N LEU A 390 2.61 1.31 12.79
CA LEU A 390 1.26 1.32 13.34
C LEU A 390 0.79 2.79 13.52
N PRO A 391 -0.54 3.09 13.42
CA PRO A 391 -1.63 2.16 13.10
C PRO A 391 -1.86 1.96 11.60
N ASP A 392 -1.21 2.72 10.73
CA ASP A 392 -1.47 2.81 9.30
C ASP A 392 -1.44 1.43 8.60
N LYS A 393 -0.37 0.64 8.83
CA LYS A 393 -0.25 -0.71 8.26
C LYS A 393 -1.38 -1.67 8.70
N ALA A 394 -1.93 -1.50 9.89
CA ALA A 394 -3.04 -2.32 10.38
C ALA A 394 -4.39 -1.85 9.81
N ILE A 395 -4.57 -0.53 9.65
CA ILE A 395 -5.74 0.07 9.01
C ILE A 395 -5.82 -0.38 7.55
N ASP A 396 -4.71 -0.28 6.81
CA ASP A 396 -4.65 -0.69 5.41
C ASP A 396 -4.95 -2.18 5.21
N LEU A 397 -4.51 -3.06 6.14
CA LEU A 397 -4.86 -4.47 6.10
C LEU A 397 -6.36 -4.70 6.23
N VAL A 398 -7.02 -3.97 7.14
CA VAL A 398 -8.47 -4.06 7.33
C VAL A 398 -9.20 -3.52 6.10
N ASP A 399 -8.75 -2.39 5.56
CA ASP A 399 -9.32 -1.76 4.37
C ASP A 399 -9.22 -2.69 3.15
N GLU A 400 -8.03 -3.25 2.88
CA GLU A 400 -7.83 -4.20 1.79
C GLU A 400 -8.66 -5.48 1.98
N ALA A 401 -8.76 -6.01 3.23
CA ALA A 401 -9.58 -7.18 3.50
C ALA A 401 -11.06 -6.92 3.20
N CYS A 402 -11.56 -5.76 3.61
CA CYS A 402 -12.93 -5.35 3.29
C CYS A 402 -13.13 -5.19 1.78
N ALA A 403 -12.18 -4.58 1.07
CA ALA A 403 -12.24 -4.41 -0.38
C ALA A 403 -12.20 -5.74 -1.13
N VAL A 404 -11.39 -6.71 -0.69
CA VAL A 404 -11.34 -8.06 -1.27
C VAL A 404 -12.68 -8.77 -1.12
N ILE A 405 -13.22 -8.81 0.10
CA ILE A 405 -14.53 -9.45 0.38
C ILE A 405 -15.63 -8.77 -0.44
N ARG A 406 -15.67 -7.44 -0.50
CA ARG A 406 -16.62 -6.71 -1.34
C ARG A 406 -16.51 -7.08 -2.81
N THR A 407 -15.29 -7.16 -3.33
CA THR A 407 -15.06 -7.55 -4.73
C THR A 407 -15.52 -8.99 -4.99
N GLU A 408 -15.28 -9.90 -4.03
CA GLU A 408 -15.76 -11.29 -4.11
C GLU A 408 -17.30 -11.34 -4.07
N MET A 409 -17.94 -10.51 -3.25
CA MET A 409 -19.42 -10.42 -3.20
C MET A 409 -20.04 -9.87 -4.48
N ASP A 410 -19.37 -8.90 -5.11
CA ASP A 410 -19.85 -8.28 -6.35
C ASP A 410 -19.53 -9.10 -7.60
N SER A 411 -18.53 -9.97 -7.54
CA SER A 411 -18.12 -10.87 -8.63
C SER A 411 -18.79 -12.22 -8.55
N MET A 412 -18.80 -12.94 -9.67
CA MET A 412 -19.28 -14.33 -9.70
C MET A 412 -18.30 -15.21 -8.90
N PRO A 413 -18.80 -16.07 -7.97
CA PRO A 413 -17.96 -17.01 -7.23
C PRO A 413 -17.12 -17.89 -8.15
N SER A 414 -15.88 -18.22 -7.73
CA SER A 414 -14.94 -19.02 -8.53
C SER A 414 -15.50 -20.36 -8.98
N GLU A 415 -16.28 -21.02 -8.13
CA GLU A 415 -16.96 -22.29 -8.43
C GLU A 415 -17.97 -22.13 -9.56
N LEU A 416 -18.73 -21.03 -9.53
CA LEU A 416 -19.73 -20.73 -10.56
C LEU A 416 -19.06 -20.35 -11.89
N ASP A 417 -17.97 -19.60 -11.84
CA ASP A 417 -17.19 -19.23 -13.03
C ASP A 417 -16.51 -20.46 -13.66
N GLU A 418 -16.01 -21.38 -12.84
CA GLU A 418 -15.41 -22.63 -13.33
C GLU A 418 -16.45 -23.50 -14.06
N ILE A 419 -17.64 -23.68 -13.48
CA ILE A 419 -18.73 -24.40 -14.14
C ILE A 419 -19.15 -23.69 -15.44
N SER A 420 -19.23 -22.37 -15.43
CA SER A 420 -19.54 -21.57 -16.62
C SER A 420 -18.53 -21.75 -17.73
N ARG A 421 -17.25 -21.79 -17.42
CA ARG A 421 -16.16 -22.02 -18.40
C ARG A 421 -16.21 -23.45 -18.94
N ARG A 422 -16.48 -24.45 -18.10
CA ARG A 422 -16.65 -25.84 -18.54
C ARG A 422 -17.86 -26.01 -19.47
N ILE A 423 -18.97 -25.36 -19.12
CA ILE A 423 -20.15 -25.33 -20.01
C ILE A 423 -19.77 -24.74 -21.37
N MET A 424 -19.07 -23.58 -21.40
CA MET A 424 -18.65 -22.95 -22.64
C MET A 424 -17.71 -23.85 -23.45
N GLN A 425 -16.79 -24.54 -22.79
CA GLN A 425 -15.86 -25.48 -23.46
C GLN A 425 -16.61 -26.63 -24.10
N HIS A 426 -17.54 -27.28 -23.38
CA HIS A 426 -18.35 -28.36 -23.89
C HIS A 426 -19.36 -27.90 -24.96
N GLU A 427 -19.87 -26.67 -24.91
CA GLU A 427 -20.68 -26.08 -26.00
C GLU A 427 -19.90 -25.91 -27.28
N ILE A 428 -18.62 -25.51 -27.20
CA ILE A 428 -17.72 -25.42 -28.36
C ILE A 428 -17.48 -26.82 -28.94
N GLU A 429 -17.24 -27.81 -28.08
CA GLU A 429 -17.02 -29.19 -28.47
C GLU A 429 -18.29 -29.82 -29.07
N GLU A 430 -19.46 -29.61 -28.47
CA GLU A 430 -20.76 -29.98 -29.04
C GLU A 430 -20.99 -29.41 -30.44
N ALA A 431 -20.66 -28.11 -30.62
CA ALA A 431 -20.80 -27.45 -31.91
C ALA A 431 -19.85 -28.01 -32.98
N ALA A 432 -18.67 -28.50 -32.60
CA ALA A 432 -17.73 -29.17 -33.46
C ALA A 432 -18.21 -30.57 -33.85
N LEU A 433 -18.61 -31.41 -32.85
CA LEU A 433 -19.07 -32.78 -33.04
C LEU A 433 -20.39 -32.85 -33.82
N LYS A 434 -21.28 -31.86 -33.73
CA LYS A 434 -22.50 -31.79 -34.59
C LYS A 434 -22.23 -31.76 -36.08
N LYS A 435 -20.99 -31.42 -36.50
CA LYS A 435 -20.60 -31.40 -37.92
C LYS A 435 -20.02 -32.73 -38.42
N GLU A 436 -19.70 -33.64 -37.49
CA GLU A 436 -19.18 -34.96 -37.75
C GLU A 436 -20.32 -35.98 -37.88
N THR A 437 -20.17 -36.97 -38.79
CA THR A 437 -21.21 -37.96 -39.13
C THR A 437 -20.81 -39.38 -38.78
N ASP A 438 -19.63 -39.60 -38.23
CA ASP A 438 -19.16 -40.91 -37.83
C ASP A 438 -19.78 -41.40 -36.50
N ARG A 439 -19.85 -42.69 -36.34
CA ARG A 439 -20.56 -43.32 -35.19
C ARG A 439 -19.93 -42.97 -33.84
N LEU A 440 -18.58 -42.87 -33.75
CA LEU A 440 -17.88 -42.58 -32.53
C LEU A 440 -18.11 -41.13 -32.10
N SER A 441 -18.11 -40.19 -33.05
CA SER A 441 -18.41 -38.77 -32.78
C SER A 441 -19.86 -38.54 -32.34
N GLN A 442 -20.81 -39.38 -32.83
CA GLN A 442 -22.20 -39.33 -32.40
C GLN A 442 -22.40 -39.90 -30.97
N GLU A 443 -21.70 -40.96 -30.61
CA GLU A 443 -21.72 -41.53 -29.27
C GLU A 443 -21.15 -40.51 -28.27
N HIS A 444 -20.02 -39.91 -28.59
CA HIS A 444 -19.40 -38.85 -27.76
C HIS A 444 -20.24 -37.57 -27.67
N LEU A 445 -20.90 -37.17 -28.77
CA LEU A 445 -21.86 -36.08 -28.78
C LEU A 445 -23.00 -36.30 -27.77
N HIS A 446 -23.49 -37.50 -27.66
CA HIS A 446 -24.56 -37.82 -26.72
C HIS A 446 -24.09 -37.77 -25.25
N GLU A 447 -22.87 -38.20 -24.97
CA GLU A 447 -22.24 -38.06 -23.65
C GLU A 447 -22.08 -36.59 -23.25
N ILE A 448 -21.47 -35.77 -24.15
CA ILE A 448 -21.30 -34.33 -23.91
C ILE A 448 -22.64 -33.61 -23.68
N GLN A 449 -23.69 -33.98 -24.45
CA GLN A 449 -25.01 -33.40 -24.26
C GLN A 449 -25.62 -33.74 -22.91
N LYS A 450 -25.37 -34.93 -22.40
CA LYS A 450 -25.80 -35.34 -21.05
C LYS A 450 -25.04 -34.53 -19.97
N GLU A 451 -23.73 -34.47 -20.08
CA GLU A 451 -22.90 -33.71 -19.16
C GLU A 451 -23.26 -32.22 -19.18
N LEU A 452 -23.48 -31.60 -20.34
CA LEU A 452 -23.95 -30.24 -20.49
C LEU A 452 -25.29 -30.00 -19.80
N ALA A 453 -26.25 -30.96 -19.89
CA ALA A 453 -27.54 -30.84 -19.23
C ALA A 453 -27.38 -30.82 -17.70
N GLU A 454 -26.55 -31.72 -17.15
CA GLU A 454 -26.25 -31.82 -15.72
C GLU A 454 -25.53 -30.55 -15.21
N MET A 455 -24.51 -30.09 -15.93
CA MET A 455 -23.77 -28.86 -15.56
C MET A 455 -24.64 -27.61 -15.64
N ARG A 456 -25.52 -27.50 -16.63
CA ARG A 456 -26.47 -26.38 -16.73
C ARG A 456 -27.49 -26.37 -15.60
N GLU A 457 -27.94 -27.50 -15.14
CA GLU A 457 -28.86 -27.65 -14.00
C GLU A 457 -28.13 -27.21 -12.71
N GLN A 458 -26.90 -27.71 -12.48
CA GLN A 458 -26.04 -27.29 -11.36
C GLN A 458 -25.77 -25.79 -11.39
N PHE A 459 -25.40 -25.25 -12.53
CA PHE A 459 -25.16 -23.81 -12.71
C PHE A 459 -26.39 -22.97 -12.36
N LYS A 460 -27.59 -23.37 -12.83
CA LYS A 460 -28.84 -22.67 -12.51
C LYS A 460 -29.16 -22.70 -11.02
N ALA A 461 -28.98 -23.83 -10.37
CA ALA A 461 -29.24 -24.01 -8.94
C ALA A 461 -28.28 -23.15 -8.11
N MET A 462 -26.97 -23.17 -8.44
CA MET A 462 -25.95 -22.39 -7.76
C MET A 462 -26.12 -20.89 -8.02
N LYS A 463 -26.46 -20.48 -9.25
CA LYS A 463 -26.72 -19.09 -9.60
C LYS A 463 -27.91 -18.52 -8.84
N ALA A 464 -28.99 -19.28 -8.71
CA ALA A 464 -30.18 -18.88 -7.95
C ALA A 464 -29.85 -18.71 -6.45
N ARG A 465 -29.02 -19.61 -5.88
CA ARG A 465 -28.51 -19.47 -4.51
C ARG A 465 -27.69 -18.19 -4.35
N TRP A 466 -26.71 -17.97 -5.22
CA TRP A 466 -25.87 -16.78 -5.21
C TRP A 466 -26.67 -15.47 -5.31
N GLU A 467 -27.66 -15.40 -6.21
CA GLU A 467 -28.52 -14.23 -6.35
C GLU A 467 -29.36 -13.99 -5.08
N ASN A 468 -29.85 -15.03 -4.43
CA ASN A 468 -30.58 -14.91 -3.17
C ASN A 468 -29.68 -14.43 -2.01
N GLU A 469 -28.46 -14.97 -1.88
CA GLU A 469 -27.48 -14.54 -0.89
C GLU A 469 -27.08 -13.07 -1.12
N LYS A 470 -26.78 -12.68 -2.35
CA LYS A 470 -26.46 -11.31 -2.73
C LYS A 470 -27.59 -10.32 -2.40
N ASN A 471 -28.84 -10.70 -2.65
CA ASN A 471 -30.00 -9.86 -2.31
C ASN A 471 -30.17 -9.71 -0.79
N ALA A 472 -29.93 -10.76 -0.01
CA ALA A 472 -30.01 -10.71 1.46
C ALA A 472 -28.93 -9.75 2.02
N ILE A 473 -27.70 -9.88 1.57
CA ILE A 473 -26.59 -9.02 1.97
C ILE A 473 -26.87 -7.55 1.60
N SER A 474 -27.37 -7.30 0.38
CA SER A 474 -27.72 -5.93 -0.07
C SER A 474 -28.80 -5.27 0.79
N LYS A 475 -29.76 -6.04 1.33
CA LYS A 475 -30.77 -5.51 2.28
C LYS A 475 -30.13 -5.10 3.60
N VAL A 476 -29.27 -5.97 4.16
CA VAL A 476 -28.55 -5.67 5.42
C VAL A 476 -27.69 -4.42 5.26
N GLN A 477 -27.01 -4.26 4.13
CA GLN A 477 -26.20 -3.07 3.83
C GLN A 477 -27.05 -1.79 3.83
N LYS A 478 -28.18 -1.78 3.13
CA LYS A 478 -29.09 -0.63 3.11
C LYS A 478 -29.60 -0.23 4.49
N LEU A 479 -29.92 -1.21 5.32
CA LEU A 479 -30.35 -0.97 6.69
C LEU A 479 -29.25 -0.36 7.55
N ARG A 480 -27.98 -0.75 7.35
CA ARG A 480 -26.83 -0.15 8.02
C ARG A 480 -26.58 1.29 7.59
N GLU A 481 -26.66 1.58 6.28
CA GLU A 481 -26.57 2.94 5.74
C GLU A 481 -27.67 3.85 6.32
N GLU A 482 -28.94 3.36 6.37
CA GLU A 482 -30.04 4.10 6.99
C GLU A 482 -29.81 4.33 8.50
N LEU A 483 -29.25 3.38 9.21
CA LEU A 483 -28.96 3.47 10.64
C LEU A 483 -27.89 4.54 10.90
N GLU A 484 -26.83 4.59 10.09
CA GLU A 484 -25.80 5.62 10.19
C GLU A 484 -26.38 7.01 9.89
N GLN A 485 -27.20 7.13 8.84
CA GLN A 485 -27.87 8.38 8.51
C GLN A 485 -28.75 8.87 9.68
N VAL A 486 -29.52 7.98 10.31
CA VAL A 486 -30.37 8.32 11.46
C VAL A 486 -29.52 8.73 12.66
N ASN A 487 -28.38 8.09 12.92
CA ASN A 487 -27.46 8.50 13.97
C ASN A 487 -26.89 9.91 13.70
N ALA A 488 -26.46 10.18 12.47
CA ALA A 488 -26.01 11.52 12.07
C ALA A 488 -27.10 12.58 12.24
N ASP A 489 -28.34 12.26 11.86
CA ASP A 489 -29.48 13.17 12.03
C ASP A 489 -29.81 13.42 13.51
N ILE A 490 -29.70 12.41 14.38
CA ILE A 490 -29.87 12.57 15.85
C ILE A 490 -28.83 13.55 16.38
N GLU A 491 -27.55 13.37 16.08
CA GLU A 491 -26.51 14.27 16.56
C GLU A 491 -26.65 15.68 15.98
N ALA A 492 -27.10 15.84 14.74
CA ALA A 492 -27.39 17.13 14.14
C ALA A 492 -28.55 17.84 14.87
N ALA A 493 -29.63 17.09 15.16
CA ALA A 493 -30.77 17.61 15.91
C ALA A 493 -30.42 17.99 17.38
N GLU A 494 -29.60 17.17 18.06
CA GLU A 494 -29.10 17.48 19.41
C GLU A 494 -28.23 18.76 19.42
N ARG A 495 -27.42 19.00 18.40
CA ARG A 495 -26.61 20.22 18.25
C ARG A 495 -27.44 21.47 18.00
N THR A 496 -28.51 21.35 17.23
CA THR A 496 -29.42 22.48 16.95
C THR A 496 -30.47 22.71 18.06
N TYR A 497 -30.39 21.93 19.18
CA TYR A 497 -31.39 21.92 20.27
C TYR A 497 -32.81 21.59 19.82
N ASP A 498 -32.96 20.88 18.67
CA ASP A 498 -34.26 20.33 18.26
C ASP A 498 -34.50 18.98 19.00
N LEU A 499 -34.78 19.10 20.28
CA LEU A 499 -34.98 17.95 21.17
C LEU A 499 -36.19 17.08 20.76
N ASN A 500 -37.18 17.65 20.08
CA ASN A 500 -38.34 16.88 19.62
C ASN A 500 -37.96 15.93 18.49
N ARG A 501 -37.25 16.43 17.52
CA ARG A 501 -36.76 15.61 16.39
C ARG A 501 -35.71 14.58 16.85
N ALA A 502 -34.81 14.99 17.74
CA ALA A 502 -33.84 14.07 18.33
C ALA A 502 -34.54 12.93 19.10
N ALA A 503 -35.57 13.22 19.87
CA ALA A 503 -36.35 12.23 20.61
C ALA A 503 -37.13 11.29 19.68
N GLU A 504 -37.77 11.81 18.62
CA GLU A 504 -38.49 11.02 17.61
C GLU A 504 -37.55 10.00 16.93
N LEU A 505 -36.39 10.45 16.48
CA LEU A 505 -35.39 9.60 15.84
C LEU A 505 -34.81 8.59 16.83
N LYS A 506 -34.42 9.01 18.02
CA LYS A 506 -33.72 8.21 19.04
C LYS A 506 -34.61 7.13 19.66
N TYR A 507 -35.86 7.45 19.93
CA TYR A 507 -36.81 6.53 20.63
C TYR A 507 -37.83 5.89 19.65
N GLY A 508 -37.99 6.42 18.45
CA GLY A 508 -38.91 5.88 17.45
C GLY A 508 -38.19 5.12 16.32
N ARG A 509 -37.44 5.84 15.47
CA ARG A 509 -36.87 5.25 14.24
C ARG A 509 -35.67 4.33 14.52
N LEU A 510 -34.73 4.77 15.39
CA LEU A 510 -33.49 4.02 15.65
C LEU A 510 -33.75 2.60 16.24
N PRO A 511 -34.62 2.40 17.24
CA PRO A 511 -34.92 1.07 17.77
C PRO A 511 -35.63 0.17 16.73
N ALA A 512 -36.47 0.74 15.87
CA ALA A 512 -37.15 0.00 14.81
C ALA A 512 -36.14 -0.53 13.76
N LEU A 513 -35.24 0.34 13.30
CA LEU A 513 -34.19 -0.05 12.35
C LEU A 513 -33.20 -1.08 12.94
N LYS A 514 -32.84 -0.93 14.23
CA LYS A 514 -31.98 -1.91 14.91
C LYS A 514 -32.64 -3.28 14.99
N LYS A 515 -33.94 -3.32 15.27
CA LYS A 515 -34.69 -4.59 15.32
C LYS A 515 -34.81 -5.23 13.94
N GLU A 516 -35.09 -4.42 12.91
CA GLU A 516 -35.17 -4.89 11.54
C GLU A 516 -33.83 -5.42 11.03
N LEU A 517 -32.74 -4.74 11.35
CA LEU A 517 -31.38 -5.18 11.04
C LEU A 517 -31.05 -6.51 11.74
N GLU A 518 -31.38 -6.64 13.04
CA GLU A 518 -31.14 -7.87 13.79
C GLU A 518 -31.96 -9.06 13.26
N GLU A 519 -33.19 -8.82 12.80
CA GLU A 519 -34.04 -9.84 12.18
C GLU A 519 -33.47 -10.29 10.82
N GLU A 520 -33.00 -9.37 9.97
CA GLU A 520 -32.39 -9.71 8.67
C GLU A 520 -31.00 -10.35 8.85
N GLU A 521 -30.19 -9.91 9.82
CA GLU A 521 -28.91 -10.56 10.16
C GLU A 521 -29.11 -12.00 10.66
N LYS A 522 -30.12 -12.26 11.51
CA LYS A 522 -30.47 -13.62 11.96
C LYS A 522 -30.96 -14.50 10.82
N ARG A 523 -31.70 -13.94 9.87
CA ARG A 523 -32.14 -14.67 8.66
C ARG A 523 -30.95 -15.04 7.78
N ALA A 524 -30.02 -14.12 7.61
CA ALA A 524 -28.78 -14.38 6.90
C ALA A 524 -27.92 -15.45 7.61
N GLU A 525 -27.73 -15.36 8.93
CA GLU A 525 -26.99 -16.36 9.73
C GLU A 525 -27.64 -17.76 9.74
N THR A 526 -28.97 -17.85 9.66
CA THR A 526 -29.65 -19.16 9.56
C THR A 526 -29.48 -19.79 8.17
N ALA A 527 -29.38 -18.99 7.13
CA ALA A 527 -29.08 -19.44 5.77
C ALA A 527 -27.59 -19.89 5.61
N GLU A 528 -26.68 -19.34 6.39
CA GLU A 528 -25.23 -19.67 6.40
C GLU A 528 -24.92 -21.12 6.85
N LYS A 529 -25.77 -21.76 7.64
CA LYS A 529 -25.51 -23.12 8.16
C LYS A 529 -25.51 -24.21 7.10
N ASP A 530 -25.99 -23.91 5.88
CA ASP A 530 -26.11 -24.87 4.77
C ASP A 530 -25.19 -24.52 3.57
N SER A 531 -23.88 -24.27 3.81
CA SER A 531 -22.83 -23.92 2.82
C SER A 531 -23.09 -22.60 2.05
N THR A 532 -22.47 -21.53 2.49
CA THR A 532 -22.47 -20.19 1.83
C THR A 532 -21.52 -20.14 0.64
N LEU A 533 -22.02 -19.63 -0.49
CA LEU A 533 -21.24 -19.33 -1.68
C LEU A 533 -20.54 -17.96 -1.56
N LEU A 534 -21.07 -17.05 -0.74
CA LEU A 534 -20.54 -15.71 -0.52
C LEU A 534 -20.02 -15.55 0.92
N ARG A 535 -18.84 -14.96 1.03
CA ARG A 535 -18.29 -14.52 2.32
C ARG A 535 -18.67 -13.06 2.51
N ASP A 536 -19.30 -12.73 3.64
CA ASP A 536 -19.73 -11.36 4.00
C ASP A 536 -18.98 -10.80 5.21
N LYS A 537 -18.05 -11.58 5.81
CA LYS A 537 -17.33 -11.25 7.04
C LYS A 537 -15.83 -11.28 6.81
N VAL A 538 -15.17 -10.24 7.29
CA VAL A 538 -13.71 -10.22 7.39
C VAL A 538 -13.31 -10.98 8.65
N THR A 539 -12.56 -12.06 8.47
CA THR A 539 -12.05 -12.90 9.55
C THR A 539 -10.53 -12.77 9.70
N GLU A 540 -9.98 -13.41 10.71
CA GLU A 540 -8.54 -13.50 10.92
C GLU A 540 -7.80 -14.15 9.73
N GLU A 541 -8.44 -15.10 9.04
CA GLU A 541 -7.86 -15.79 7.89
C GLU A 541 -7.66 -14.86 6.69
N GLU A 542 -8.61 -13.97 6.40
CA GLU A 542 -8.49 -12.98 5.33
C GLU A 542 -7.32 -12.02 5.62
N ILE A 543 -7.21 -11.54 6.84
CA ILE A 543 -6.08 -10.69 7.27
C ILE A 543 -4.76 -11.45 7.09
N ALA A 544 -4.68 -12.70 7.56
CA ALA A 544 -3.50 -13.53 7.41
C ALA A 544 -3.13 -13.79 5.94
N ARG A 545 -4.13 -13.95 5.06
CA ARG A 545 -3.94 -14.11 3.61
C ARG A 545 -3.34 -12.85 2.97
N ILE A 546 -3.82 -11.67 3.36
CA ILE A 546 -3.30 -10.40 2.84
C ILE A 546 -1.88 -10.16 3.34
N VAL A 547 -1.61 -10.37 4.63
CA VAL A 547 -0.25 -10.29 5.17
C VAL A 547 0.67 -11.24 4.42
N GLY A 548 0.21 -12.46 4.13
CA GLY A 548 0.93 -13.42 3.30
C GLY A 548 1.24 -12.90 1.90
N ARG A 549 0.29 -12.22 1.27
CA ARG A 549 0.47 -11.61 -0.06
C ARG A 549 1.49 -10.46 -0.04
N TRP A 550 1.44 -9.60 0.97
CA TRP A 550 2.35 -8.45 1.09
C TRP A 550 3.77 -8.85 1.44
N THR A 551 3.91 -9.84 2.33
CA THR A 551 5.22 -10.26 2.86
C THR A 551 5.84 -11.44 2.11
N GLY A 552 5.03 -12.15 1.32
CA GLY A 552 5.43 -13.43 0.69
C GLY A 552 5.47 -14.61 1.65
N ILE A 553 4.96 -14.46 2.89
CA ILE A 553 4.95 -15.48 3.93
C ILE A 553 3.57 -16.12 3.97
N PRO A 554 3.43 -17.44 3.95
CA PRO A 554 2.14 -18.11 4.01
C PRO A 554 1.54 -18.09 5.44
N VAL A 555 1.22 -16.90 5.93
CA VAL A 555 0.78 -16.64 7.32
C VAL A 555 -0.48 -17.44 7.67
N ALA A 556 -1.41 -17.62 6.74
CA ALA A 556 -2.63 -18.40 6.96
C ALA A 556 -2.31 -19.87 7.32
N ARG A 557 -1.31 -20.48 6.67
CA ARG A 557 -0.84 -21.85 7.00
C ARG A 557 -0.05 -21.90 8.29
N LEU A 558 0.63 -20.80 8.65
CA LEU A 558 1.38 -20.73 9.91
C LEU A 558 0.46 -20.72 11.13
N MET A 559 -0.76 -20.18 11.01
CA MET A 559 -1.71 -20.10 12.13
C MET A 559 -2.40 -21.42 12.48
N GLU A 560 -2.76 -22.23 11.49
CA GLU A 560 -3.49 -23.49 11.72
C GLU A 560 -2.60 -24.67 12.16
N GLY A 561 -1.33 -24.67 11.81
CA GLY A 561 -0.44 -25.83 12.04
C GLY A 561 0.87 -25.50 12.78
N GLU A 562 1.13 -24.24 13.16
CA GLU A 562 2.43 -23.84 13.71
C GLU A 562 2.79 -24.60 14.98
N ARG A 563 1.84 -24.81 15.88
CA ARG A 563 2.05 -25.54 17.12
C ARG A 563 2.35 -27.02 16.89
N GLU A 564 1.61 -27.64 15.99
CA GLU A 564 1.77 -29.05 15.65
C GLU A 564 3.04 -29.29 14.83
N LYS A 565 3.32 -28.42 13.85
CA LYS A 565 4.58 -28.41 13.09
C LYS A 565 5.80 -28.23 13.98
N LEU A 566 5.75 -27.32 14.96
CA LEU A 566 6.84 -27.06 15.90
C LEU A 566 7.09 -28.27 16.81
N LEU A 567 6.05 -28.92 17.29
CA LEU A 567 6.16 -30.13 18.10
C LEU A 567 6.70 -31.33 17.32
N ASN A 568 6.40 -31.43 16.01
CA ASN A 568 6.85 -32.49 15.12
C ASN A 568 8.05 -32.11 14.25
N MET A 569 8.74 -30.99 14.59
CA MET A 569 9.79 -30.43 13.73
C MET A 569 10.94 -31.41 13.46
N GLU A 570 11.37 -32.18 14.45
CA GLU A 570 12.41 -33.21 14.26
C GLU A 570 12.02 -34.20 13.18
N SER A 571 10.79 -34.72 13.21
CA SER A 571 10.30 -35.68 12.22
C SER A 571 10.27 -35.08 10.82
N ILE A 572 9.78 -33.82 10.70
CA ILE A 572 9.73 -33.08 9.42
C ILE A 572 11.15 -32.86 8.86
N LEU A 573 12.10 -32.51 9.70
CA LEU A 573 13.47 -32.30 9.26
C LEU A 573 14.13 -33.62 8.84
N HIS A 574 13.84 -34.74 9.51
CA HIS A 574 14.34 -36.07 9.19
C HIS A 574 13.82 -36.64 7.88
N GLU A 575 12.68 -36.14 7.34
CA GLU A 575 12.24 -36.52 6.00
C GLU A 575 13.26 -36.16 4.91
N ARG A 576 14.07 -35.10 5.15
CA ARG A 576 15.07 -34.61 4.19
C ARG A 576 16.51 -34.80 4.64
N VAL A 577 16.76 -34.75 5.95
CA VAL A 577 18.11 -34.84 6.53
C VAL A 577 18.28 -36.18 7.18
N ILE A 578 19.10 -37.02 6.55
CA ILE A 578 19.34 -38.40 7.02
C ILE A 578 20.58 -38.45 7.90
N GLY A 579 20.47 -39.13 9.04
CA GLY A 579 21.61 -39.56 9.86
C GLY A 579 22.29 -38.48 10.68
N GLN A 580 21.72 -37.31 10.89
CA GLN A 580 22.27 -36.24 11.70
C GLN A 580 21.36 -35.91 12.90
N ASP A 581 21.02 -36.93 13.68
CA ASP A 581 19.99 -36.83 14.74
C ASP A 581 20.31 -35.74 15.77
N GLU A 582 21.56 -35.66 16.24
CA GLU A 582 22.01 -34.61 17.18
C GLU A 582 21.85 -33.19 16.59
N ALA A 583 22.20 -33.05 15.32
CA ALA A 583 22.10 -31.75 14.65
C ALA A 583 20.63 -31.31 14.51
N VAL A 584 19.78 -32.23 14.13
CA VAL A 584 18.33 -31.96 13.94
C VAL A 584 17.69 -31.64 15.30
N SER A 585 17.95 -32.44 16.33
CA SER A 585 17.39 -32.23 17.68
C SER A 585 17.79 -30.88 18.28
N LYS A 586 19.09 -30.53 18.27
CA LYS A 586 19.59 -29.25 18.79
C LYS A 586 18.94 -28.03 18.08
N VAL A 587 18.83 -28.13 16.79
CA VAL A 587 18.21 -27.02 15.99
C VAL A 587 16.73 -26.93 16.29
N ALA A 588 15.98 -28.04 16.32
CA ALA A 588 14.57 -28.08 16.63
C ALA A 588 14.28 -27.53 18.03
N GLU A 589 15.06 -27.95 19.04
CA GLU A 589 14.92 -27.45 20.42
C GLU A 589 15.18 -25.93 20.54
N ALA A 590 16.20 -25.41 19.87
CA ALA A 590 16.52 -23.98 19.89
C ALA A 590 15.38 -23.16 19.28
N ILE A 591 14.83 -23.62 18.13
CA ILE A 591 13.68 -22.98 17.49
C ILE A 591 12.43 -23.06 18.38
N LEU A 592 12.19 -24.18 19.02
CA LEU A 592 11.08 -24.35 19.95
C LEU A 592 11.17 -23.37 21.13
N ARG A 593 12.37 -23.19 21.71
CA ARG A 593 12.62 -22.21 22.80
C ARG A 593 12.31 -20.78 22.33
N SER A 594 12.76 -20.40 21.15
CA SER A 594 12.53 -19.08 20.58
C SER A 594 11.05 -18.83 20.31
N ARG A 595 10.35 -19.79 19.70
CA ARG A 595 8.92 -19.67 19.37
C ARG A 595 8.00 -19.73 20.59
N ALA A 596 8.43 -20.39 21.65
CA ALA A 596 7.73 -20.37 22.93
C ALA A 596 7.83 -19.01 23.68
N GLY A 597 8.60 -18.05 23.15
CA GLY A 597 8.76 -16.72 23.76
C GLY A 597 9.63 -16.70 25.02
N ILE A 598 10.39 -17.77 25.28
CA ILE A 598 11.27 -17.88 26.47
C ILE A 598 12.63 -17.22 26.20
N GLN A 599 13.02 -17.11 24.92
CA GLN A 599 14.24 -16.44 24.49
C GLN A 599 14.03 -14.92 24.37
N ASP A 600 15.11 -14.15 24.44
CA ASP A 600 15.09 -12.70 24.24
C ASP A 600 14.54 -12.35 22.85
N GLN A 601 13.42 -11.62 22.83
CA GLN A 601 12.73 -11.19 21.59
C GLN A 601 13.55 -10.16 20.77
N GLY A 602 14.63 -9.65 21.32
CA GLY A 602 15.57 -8.77 20.65
C GLY A 602 16.50 -9.46 19.66
N ARG A 603 16.59 -10.80 19.67
CA ARG A 603 17.57 -11.60 18.92
C ARG A 603 16.93 -12.33 17.72
N PRO A 604 17.72 -12.82 16.75
CA PRO A 604 17.24 -13.73 15.69
C PRO A 604 16.53 -14.98 16.26
N ILE A 605 15.67 -15.64 15.47
CA ILE A 605 14.96 -16.87 15.88
C ILE A 605 15.93 -17.97 16.33
N GLY A 606 17.08 -18.06 15.67
CA GLY A 606 18.14 -19.00 16.02
C GLY A 606 19.44 -18.65 15.33
N SER A 607 20.56 -18.97 15.97
CA SER A 607 21.92 -18.74 15.48
C SER A 607 22.78 -19.97 15.68
N PHE A 608 23.24 -20.56 14.58
CA PHE A 608 23.87 -21.88 14.59
C PHE A 608 25.23 -21.86 13.88
N LEU A 609 26.20 -22.56 14.45
CA LEU A 609 27.46 -22.87 13.78
C LEU A 609 27.50 -24.37 13.44
N PHE A 610 27.45 -24.71 12.14
CA PHE A 610 27.48 -26.08 11.65
C PHE A 610 28.91 -26.49 11.29
N LEU A 611 29.46 -27.45 12.04
CA LEU A 611 30.82 -27.95 11.90
C LEU A 611 30.85 -29.37 11.35
N GLY A 612 31.70 -29.64 10.39
CA GLY A 612 31.89 -31.02 9.90
C GLY A 612 32.39 -31.09 8.46
N PRO A 613 32.64 -32.29 7.97
CA PRO A 613 33.18 -32.53 6.63
C PRO A 613 32.19 -32.05 5.53
N THR A 614 32.69 -32.01 4.31
CA THR A 614 31.88 -31.61 3.16
C THR A 614 30.88 -32.71 2.79
N GLY A 615 29.68 -32.35 2.35
CA GLY A 615 28.69 -33.30 1.82
C GLY A 615 27.91 -34.11 2.86
N VAL A 616 27.93 -33.73 4.15
CA VAL A 616 27.23 -34.41 5.26
C VAL A 616 25.81 -33.86 5.51
N GLY A 617 25.35 -32.87 4.75
CA GLY A 617 23.96 -32.35 4.87
C GLY A 617 23.83 -30.98 5.53
N LYS A 618 24.88 -30.21 5.81
CA LYS A 618 24.82 -28.87 6.43
C LYS A 618 23.88 -27.91 5.67
N THR A 619 24.06 -27.76 4.38
CA THR A 619 23.23 -26.92 3.53
C THR A 619 21.82 -27.50 3.34
N GLU A 620 21.65 -28.81 3.38
CA GLU A 620 20.35 -29.46 3.26
C GLU A 620 19.48 -29.22 4.50
N LEU A 621 20.04 -29.21 5.71
CA LEU A 621 19.30 -28.83 6.91
C LEU A 621 18.85 -27.38 6.86
N ALA A 622 19.66 -26.45 6.33
CA ALA A 622 19.28 -25.07 6.14
C ALA A 622 18.06 -24.95 5.19
N LYS A 623 18.04 -25.73 4.09
CA LYS A 623 16.90 -25.79 3.17
C LYS A 623 15.66 -26.42 3.80
N ALA A 624 15.86 -27.51 4.54
CA ALA A 624 14.77 -28.18 5.26
C ALA A 624 14.12 -27.23 6.29
N LEU A 625 14.94 -26.44 6.99
CA LEU A 625 14.45 -25.40 7.91
C LEU A 625 13.65 -24.30 7.20
N ALA A 626 14.16 -23.81 6.07
CA ALA A 626 13.44 -22.81 5.28
C ALA A 626 12.07 -23.37 4.82
N GLN A 627 12.01 -24.60 4.38
CA GLN A 627 10.77 -25.27 4.00
C GLN A 627 9.84 -25.49 5.19
N ALA A 628 10.35 -25.94 6.33
CA ALA A 628 9.54 -26.25 7.51
C ALA A 628 8.94 -24.99 8.16
N LEU A 629 9.72 -23.89 8.24
CA LEU A 629 9.33 -22.68 8.95
C LEU A 629 8.73 -21.60 8.08
N PHE A 630 9.12 -21.54 6.79
CA PHE A 630 8.70 -20.50 5.85
C PHE A 630 8.01 -21.07 4.60
N ASP A 631 7.67 -22.37 4.61
CA ASP A 631 6.96 -23.11 3.54
C ASP A 631 7.57 -23.01 2.13
N ASP A 632 8.76 -22.43 1.99
CA ASP A 632 9.50 -22.37 0.72
C ASP A 632 11.01 -22.51 0.96
N GLU A 633 11.63 -23.50 0.32
CA GLU A 633 13.09 -23.69 0.36
C GLU A 633 13.89 -22.54 -0.27
N LYS A 634 13.22 -21.67 -1.07
CA LYS A 634 13.82 -20.47 -1.67
C LYS A 634 13.94 -19.30 -0.71
N ASN A 635 13.35 -19.41 0.50
CA ASN A 635 13.50 -18.41 1.55
C ASN A 635 14.83 -18.59 2.30
N ILE A 636 15.89 -18.74 1.53
CA ILE A 636 17.27 -18.81 1.99
C ILE A 636 18.11 -17.74 1.30
N VAL A 637 18.86 -16.98 2.11
CA VAL A 637 19.85 -16.01 1.64
C VAL A 637 21.22 -16.64 1.84
N ARG A 638 21.86 -17.08 0.77
CA ARG A 638 23.19 -17.70 0.83
C ARG A 638 24.26 -16.68 0.52
N ILE A 639 25.23 -16.56 1.40
CA ILE A 639 26.39 -15.67 1.29
C ILE A 639 27.66 -16.55 1.45
N ASP A 640 28.47 -16.60 0.39
CA ASP A 640 29.72 -17.33 0.39
C ASP A 640 30.83 -16.42 0.94
N MET A 641 31.42 -16.81 2.06
CA MET A 641 32.41 -15.99 2.73
C MET A 641 33.76 -15.97 2.02
N THR A 642 33.99 -16.83 1.01
CA THR A 642 35.14 -16.73 0.14
C THR A 642 35.19 -15.41 -0.68
N GLU A 643 34.03 -14.79 -0.91
CA GLU A 643 33.93 -13.48 -1.58
C GLU A 643 34.25 -12.32 -0.62
N TYR A 644 34.32 -12.55 0.69
CA TYR A 644 34.48 -11.55 1.74
C TYR A 644 35.76 -11.69 2.55
N MET A 645 36.83 -12.17 1.90
CA MET A 645 38.16 -12.34 2.50
C MET A 645 38.88 -11.00 2.68
N GLU A 646 38.57 -9.98 1.89
CA GLU A 646 39.20 -8.68 1.91
C GLU A 646 38.34 -7.62 2.61
N LYS A 647 38.99 -6.66 3.27
CA LYS A 647 38.33 -5.59 4.02
C LYS A 647 37.32 -4.80 3.17
N PHE A 648 37.62 -4.50 1.92
CA PHE A 648 36.72 -3.77 1.03
C PHE A 648 35.47 -4.55 0.66
N SER A 649 35.54 -5.88 0.64
CA SER A 649 34.39 -6.72 0.35
C SER A 649 33.34 -6.67 1.46
N VAL A 650 33.74 -6.39 2.72
CA VAL A 650 32.86 -6.32 3.88
C VAL A 650 31.81 -5.21 3.73
N SER A 651 32.20 -4.07 3.13
CA SER A 651 31.25 -2.97 2.86
C SER A 651 30.14 -3.37 1.89
N ARG A 652 30.31 -4.38 1.06
CA ARG A 652 29.24 -4.92 0.20
C ARG A 652 28.10 -5.58 0.98
N LEU A 653 28.36 -6.04 2.23
CA LEU A 653 27.30 -6.62 3.08
C LEU A 653 26.29 -5.59 3.58
N ILE A 654 26.78 -4.41 3.99
CA ILE A 654 25.97 -3.35 4.62
C ILE A 654 25.80 -2.11 3.74
N GLY A 655 26.47 -2.05 2.60
CA GLY A 655 26.50 -0.93 1.67
C GLY A 655 27.78 -0.09 1.74
N ALA A 656 28.11 0.56 0.66
CA ALA A 656 29.28 1.44 0.57
C ALA A 656 29.03 2.76 1.33
N PRO A 657 30.05 3.38 1.95
CA PRO A 657 29.91 4.70 2.57
C PRO A 657 29.53 5.79 1.56
N PRO A 658 28.95 6.93 2.01
CA PRO A 658 28.64 8.05 1.13
C PRO A 658 29.84 8.51 0.31
N GLY A 659 29.65 8.71 -0.99
CA GLY A 659 30.70 9.15 -1.92
C GLY A 659 31.50 8.01 -2.59
N TYR A 660 31.27 6.76 -2.26
CA TYR A 660 31.86 5.62 -2.95
C TYR A 660 30.91 4.99 -3.97
N VAL A 661 31.48 4.36 -5.00
CA VAL A 661 30.72 3.62 -6.03
C VAL A 661 29.92 2.48 -5.36
N GLY A 662 28.61 2.39 -5.68
CA GLY A 662 27.70 1.40 -5.09
C GLY A 662 26.94 1.88 -3.85
N TYR A 663 27.05 3.14 -3.44
CA TYR A 663 26.29 3.71 -2.31
C TYR A 663 24.77 3.59 -2.51
N GLU A 664 24.26 3.82 -3.72
CA GLU A 664 22.83 3.76 -4.04
C GLU A 664 22.29 2.30 -4.12
N GLU A 665 23.14 1.32 -4.35
CA GLU A 665 22.75 -0.08 -4.51
C GLU A 665 22.38 -0.75 -3.17
N GLY A 666 22.81 -0.18 -2.03
CA GLY A 666 22.65 -0.77 -0.70
C GLY A 666 23.57 -1.98 -0.45
N GLY A 667 23.45 -2.60 0.72
CA GLY A 667 24.23 -3.78 1.08
C GLY A 667 23.55 -5.09 0.66
N GLN A 668 24.32 -6.06 0.19
CA GLN A 668 23.78 -7.35 -0.25
C GLN A 668 23.02 -8.08 0.86
N LEU A 669 23.56 -8.11 2.07
CA LEU A 669 22.91 -8.74 3.23
C LEU A 669 21.69 -7.91 3.66
N THR A 670 21.86 -6.59 3.82
CA THR A 670 20.80 -5.71 4.33
C THR A 670 19.62 -5.61 3.36
N GLU A 671 19.86 -5.51 2.05
CA GLU A 671 18.81 -5.50 1.05
C GLU A 671 18.11 -6.86 0.90
N ALA A 672 18.85 -7.97 0.99
CA ALA A 672 18.27 -9.30 0.92
C ALA A 672 17.31 -9.56 2.09
N VAL A 673 17.71 -9.18 3.32
CA VAL A 673 16.87 -9.34 4.52
C VAL A 673 15.70 -8.35 4.52
N ARG A 674 15.90 -7.12 4.06
CA ARG A 674 14.83 -6.15 3.93
C ARG A 674 13.72 -6.64 2.99
N ARG A 675 14.10 -7.30 1.89
CA ARG A 675 13.15 -7.88 0.93
C ARG A 675 12.55 -9.21 1.41
N LYS A 676 13.28 -9.97 2.21
CA LYS A 676 12.85 -11.26 2.77
C LYS A 676 13.15 -11.31 4.27
N PRO A 677 12.37 -10.61 5.10
CA PRO A 677 12.62 -10.54 6.54
C PRO A 677 12.44 -11.88 7.26
N TYR A 678 11.76 -12.83 6.61
CA TYR A 678 11.57 -14.20 7.06
C TYR A 678 12.39 -15.14 6.18
N SER A 679 13.63 -15.37 6.56
CA SER A 679 14.55 -16.19 5.77
C SER A 679 15.59 -16.88 6.64
N VAL A 680 16.15 -17.95 6.10
CA VAL A 680 17.38 -18.56 6.63
C VAL A 680 18.55 -17.86 5.97
N ILE A 681 19.43 -17.27 6.76
CA ILE A 681 20.67 -16.66 6.27
C ILE A 681 21.79 -17.65 6.45
N LEU A 682 22.34 -18.14 5.35
CA LEU A 682 23.42 -19.12 5.33
C LEU A 682 24.73 -18.43 4.95
N PHE A 683 25.64 -18.32 5.93
CA PHE A 683 27.02 -17.92 5.71
C PHE A 683 27.88 -19.16 5.50
N ASP A 684 28.28 -19.40 4.26
CA ASP A 684 29.06 -20.60 3.91
C ASP A 684 30.56 -20.31 4.03
N GLU A 685 31.33 -21.30 4.56
CA GLU A 685 32.77 -21.23 4.82
C GLU A 685 33.17 -20.00 5.68
N ILE A 686 32.54 -19.83 6.83
CA ILE A 686 32.73 -18.66 7.72
C ILE A 686 34.19 -18.48 8.16
N GLU A 687 35.01 -19.54 8.21
CA GLU A 687 36.42 -19.47 8.52
C GLU A 687 37.26 -18.67 7.52
N LYS A 688 36.72 -18.40 6.33
CA LYS A 688 37.37 -17.60 5.28
C LYS A 688 37.08 -16.11 5.39
N ALA A 689 36.09 -15.72 6.18
CA ALA A 689 35.65 -14.35 6.30
C ALA A 689 36.72 -13.42 6.90
N HIS A 690 36.75 -12.18 6.42
CA HIS A 690 37.56 -11.12 7.04
C HIS A 690 37.10 -10.85 8.49
N PRO A 691 37.99 -10.51 9.43
CA PRO A 691 37.65 -10.26 10.84
C PRO A 691 36.53 -9.21 11.04
N ASP A 692 36.40 -8.21 10.16
CA ASP A 692 35.36 -7.19 10.26
C ASP A 692 33.95 -7.73 9.98
N VAL A 693 33.78 -8.87 9.30
CA VAL A 693 32.49 -9.56 9.14
C VAL A 693 31.94 -9.98 10.49
N PHE A 694 32.81 -10.48 11.40
CA PHE A 694 32.39 -10.90 12.74
C PHE A 694 31.87 -9.71 13.58
N ASN A 695 32.39 -8.50 13.37
CA ASN A 695 31.89 -7.30 14.05
C ASN A 695 30.44 -6.95 13.61
N ILE A 696 30.13 -7.16 12.31
CA ILE A 696 28.78 -7.01 11.79
C ILE A 696 27.85 -8.09 12.38
N LEU A 697 28.31 -9.34 12.36
CA LEU A 697 27.54 -10.47 12.88
C LEU A 697 27.28 -10.34 14.38
N LEU A 698 28.23 -9.84 15.18
CA LEU A 698 28.02 -9.57 16.59
C LEU A 698 26.85 -8.62 16.84
N GLN A 699 26.74 -7.54 16.06
CA GLN A 699 25.61 -6.61 16.18
C GLN A 699 24.28 -7.29 15.83
N VAL A 700 24.26 -8.11 14.78
CA VAL A 700 23.06 -8.86 14.39
C VAL A 700 22.65 -9.88 15.45
N LEU A 701 23.62 -10.61 16.02
CA LEU A 701 23.37 -11.64 17.04
C LEU A 701 22.92 -11.07 18.39
N ASP A 702 23.35 -9.83 18.73
CA ASP A 702 23.00 -9.19 20.01
C ASP A 702 21.69 -8.39 19.91
N ASP A 703 21.65 -7.47 18.96
CA ASP A 703 20.55 -6.49 18.84
C ASP A 703 19.46 -6.93 17.86
N GLY A 704 19.66 -8.03 17.10
CA GLY A 704 18.74 -8.50 16.05
C GLY A 704 18.52 -7.47 14.93
N ARG A 705 19.40 -6.49 14.79
CA ARG A 705 19.28 -5.42 13.79
C ARG A 705 20.64 -4.88 13.38
N ILE A 706 20.70 -4.26 12.20
CA ILE A 706 21.88 -3.54 11.73
C ILE A 706 21.44 -2.29 10.98
N THR A 707 22.24 -1.22 11.09
CA THR A 707 22.04 0.00 10.30
C THR A 707 22.89 -0.06 9.04
N ASP A 708 22.26 0.08 7.88
CA ASP A 708 22.94 0.11 6.58
C ASP A 708 23.70 1.43 6.36
N SER A 709 24.48 1.51 5.28
CA SER A 709 25.24 2.71 4.92
C SER A 709 24.37 3.93 4.58
N GLN A 710 23.08 3.74 4.32
CA GLN A 710 22.10 4.80 4.07
C GLN A 710 21.39 5.27 5.34
N GLY A 711 21.73 4.70 6.51
CA GLY A 711 21.14 5.04 7.80
C GLY A 711 19.82 4.31 8.09
N ARG A 712 19.42 3.34 7.27
CA ARG A 712 18.20 2.55 7.49
C ARG A 712 18.52 1.37 8.41
N THR A 713 17.66 1.15 9.40
CA THR A 713 17.74 -0.01 10.30
C THR A 713 17.04 -1.20 9.66
N VAL A 714 17.78 -2.31 9.50
CA VAL A 714 17.28 -3.59 8.99
C VAL A 714 17.11 -4.57 10.14
N ASP A 715 15.93 -5.16 10.25
CA ASP A 715 15.54 -6.09 11.33
C ASP A 715 15.85 -7.54 10.95
N PHE A 716 16.57 -8.26 11.81
CA PHE A 716 16.96 -9.67 11.68
C PHE A 716 16.24 -10.58 12.68
N LYS A 717 15.35 -10.07 13.52
CA LYS A 717 14.67 -10.83 14.58
C LYS A 717 13.86 -12.02 14.07
N ASN A 718 13.39 -11.92 12.83
CA ASN A 718 12.60 -12.98 12.19
C ASN A 718 13.45 -13.90 11.29
N THR A 719 14.77 -13.81 11.36
CA THR A 719 15.69 -14.64 10.56
C THR A 719 16.30 -15.76 11.40
N ILE A 720 16.78 -16.80 10.71
CA ILE A 720 17.62 -17.86 11.27
C ILE A 720 19.00 -17.71 10.66
N ILE A 721 20.02 -17.61 11.49
CA ILE A 721 21.40 -17.44 11.07
C ILE A 721 22.12 -18.78 11.15
N ILE A 722 22.63 -19.27 10.04
CA ILE A 722 23.41 -20.50 9.95
C ILE A 722 24.79 -20.17 9.38
N LEU A 723 25.80 -20.51 10.13
CA LEU A 723 27.20 -20.39 9.74
C LEU A 723 27.72 -21.79 9.46
N THR A 724 28.28 -22.05 8.30
CA THR A 724 28.90 -23.37 8.03
C THR A 724 30.42 -23.26 8.05
N SER A 725 31.08 -24.29 8.56
CA SER A 725 32.54 -24.38 8.56
C SER A 725 32.99 -25.81 8.37
N ASN A 726 34.13 -25.95 7.72
CA ASN A 726 34.84 -27.22 7.58
C ASN A 726 36.03 -27.34 8.57
N LEU A 727 36.14 -26.40 9.51
CA LEU A 727 37.19 -26.37 10.50
C LEU A 727 37.12 -27.63 11.39
N GLY A 728 38.24 -28.24 11.63
CA GLY A 728 38.34 -29.46 12.47
C GLY A 728 37.82 -30.74 11.80
N SER A 729 37.44 -30.71 10.49
CA SER A 729 36.98 -31.91 9.77
C SER A 729 37.91 -33.12 9.87
N PRO A 730 39.27 -33.00 9.81
CA PRO A 730 40.16 -34.15 10.01
C PRO A 730 39.98 -34.82 11.39
N TYR A 731 39.87 -34.01 12.45
CA TYR A 731 39.68 -34.54 13.83
C TYR A 731 38.32 -35.25 13.98
N ILE A 732 37.27 -34.77 13.29
CA ILE A 732 35.96 -35.42 13.27
C ILE A 732 36.02 -36.74 12.51
N LEU A 733 36.73 -36.80 11.37
CA LEU A 733 36.88 -38.02 10.56
C LEU A 733 37.67 -39.10 11.29
N ASP A 734 38.74 -38.70 11.98
CA ASP A 734 39.64 -39.64 12.70
C ASP A 734 39.05 -40.05 14.07
N GLY A 735 38.17 -39.23 14.67
CA GLY A 735 37.61 -39.41 16.00
C GLY A 735 36.20 -39.99 16.02
N ILE A 736 35.90 -40.98 15.15
CA ILE A 736 34.61 -41.69 15.12
C ILE A 736 34.73 -43.02 15.91
N ASP A 737 33.79 -43.26 16.82
CA ASP A 737 33.69 -44.52 17.55
C ASP A 737 33.07 -45.65 16.69
N ALA A 738 33.10 -46.89 17.22
CA ALA A 738 32.51 -48.05 16.53
C ALA A 738 30.98 -47.94 16.32
N SER A 739 30.30 -47.01 16.99
CA SER A 739 28.87 -46.73 16.86
C SER A 739 28.58 -45.64 15.83
N GLY A 740 29.64 -45.01 15.29
CA GLY A 740 29.49 -43.92 14.31
C GLY A 740 29.30 -42.53 14.93
N ASN A 741 29.53 -42.38 16.24
CA ASN A 741 29.42 -41.10 16.93
C ASN A 741 30.78 -40.44 17.09
N ILE A 742 30.79 -39.09 17.20
CA ILE A 742 32.02 -38.30 17.42
C ILE A 742 32.47 -38.49 18.89
N THR A 743 33.72 -38.90 19.10
CA THR A 743 34.29 -39.04 20.43
C THR A 743 34.47 -37.72 21.14
N GLN A 744 34.48 -37.73 22.48
CA GLN A 744 34.67 -36.51 23.27
C GLN A 744 36.02 -35.84 23.01
N GLU A 745 37.06 -36.63 22.81
CA GLU A 745 38.42 -36.16 22.49
C GLU A 745 38.44 -35.38 21.17
N ALA A 746 37.71 -35.88 20.15
CA ALA A 746 37.56 -35.15 18.87
C ALA A 746 36.79 -33.84 19.02
N ARG A 747 35.73 -33.85 19.82
CA ARG A 747 34.95 -32.62 20.13
C ARG A 747 35.85 -31.59 20.82
N ASP A 748 36.57 -31.96 21.86
CA ASP A 748 37.46 -31.07 22.62
C ASP A 748 38.57 -30.50 21.73
N ALA A 749 39.13 -31.30 20.81
CA ALA A 749 40.13 -30.86 19.84
C ALA A 749 39.55 -29.80 18.87
N VAL A 750 38.35 -30.04 18.37
CA VAL A 750 37.69 -29.06 17.46
C VAL A 750 37.29 -27.81 18.22
N GLU A 751 36.77 -27.88 19.45
CA GLU A 751 36.51 -26.72 20.29
C GLU A 751 37.77 -25.90 20.59
N GLY A 752 38.88 -26.56 20.77
CA GLY A 752 40.20 -25.91 20.90
C GLY A 752 40.59 -25.11 19.67
N LEU A 753 40.33 -25.66 18.47
CA LEU A 753 40.55 -24.95 17.21
C LEU A 753 39.59 -23.76 17.03
N LEU A 754 38.32 -23.93 17.42
CA LEU A 754 37.32 -22.84 17.37
C LEU A 754 37.76 -21.65 18.22
N LYS A 755 38.25 -21.89 19.44
CA LYS A 755 38.74 -20.85 20.36
C LYS A 755 40.01 -20.16 19.85
N GLN A 756 40.77 -20.80 18.97
CA GLN A 756 41.91 -20.17 18.30
C GLN A 756 41.48 -19.30 17.09
N GLN A 757 40.49 -19.73 16.32
CA GLN A 757 40.06 -19.09 15.09
C GLN A 757 39.06 -17.98 15.31
N PHE A 758 38.14 -18.15 16.26
CA PHE A 758 37.05 -17.24 16.54
C PHE A 758 37.19 -16.60 17.91
N ARG A 759 36.79 -15.34 18.05
CA ARG A 759 36.78 -14.65 19.34
C ARG A 759 35.78 -15.31 20.29
N PRO A 760 36.11 -15.48 21.58
CA PRO A 760 35.20 -16.07 22.57
C PRO A 760 33.85 -15.36 22.64
N GLU A 761 33.83 -14.02 22.51
CA GLU A 761 32.62 -13.19 22.48
C GLU A 761 31.68 -13.58 21.36
N PHE A 762 32.20 -13.98 20.18
CA PHE A 762 31.38 -14.41 19.05
C PHE A 762 30.76 -15.79 19.29
N LEU A 763 31.57 -16.75 19.77
CA LEU A 763 31.08 -18.11 20.04
C LEU A 763 29.99 -18.12 21.13
N ASN A 764 30.11 -17.27 22.14
CA ASN A 764 29.15 -17.15 23.24
C ASN A 764 27.82 -16.51 22.85
N ARG A 765 27.74 -15.93 21.65
CA ARG A 765 26.47 -15.32 21.12
C ARG A 765 25.69 -16.29 20.25
N LEU A 766 26.27 -17.39 19.85
CA LEU A 766 25.57 -18.44 19.11
C LEU A 766 24.73 -19.29 20.07
N ASP A 767 23.52 -19.62 19.61
CA ASP A 767 22.61 -20.46 20.41
C ASP A 767 23.12 -21.89 20.52
N GLU A 768 23.64 -22.47 19.40
CA GLU A 768 24.17 -23.81 19.39
C GLU A 768 25.33 -23.97 18.42
N ILE A 769 26.33 -24.76 18.84
CA ILE A 769 27.41 -25.30 17.99
C ILE A 769 27.06 -26.75 17.67
N VAL A 770 26.87 -27.03 16.40
CA VAL A 770 26.31 -28.28 15.90
C VAL A 770 27.37 -29.05 15.14
N PHE A 771 27.68 -30.27 15.61
CA PHE A 771 28.66 -31.15 14.98
C PHE A 771 27.97 -32.13 14.03
N TYR A 772 28.45 -32.18 12.80
CA TYR A 772 27.98 -33.12 11.78
C TYR A 772 28.92 -34.31 11.69
N LYS A 773 28.39 -35.51 11.85
CA LYS A 773 29.13 -36.75 11.70
C LYS A 773 29.26 -37.16 10.23
N PRO A 774 30.32 -37.90 9.84
CA PRO A 774 30.37 -38.54 8.53
C PRO A 774 29.21 -39.51 8.33
N LEU A 775 28.71 -39.58 7.09
CA LEU A 775 27.57 -40.43 6.76
C LEU A 775 27.99 -41.91 6.68
N GLN A 776 27.17 -42.81 7.21
CA GLN A 776 27.37 -44.26 7.10
C GLN A 776 26.76 -44.79 5.80
N LYS A 777 27.20 -46.00 5.33
CA LYS A 777 26.65 -46.63 4.11
C LYS A 777 25.14 -46.85 4.18
N SER A 778 24.60 -47.19 5.35
CA SER A 778 23.13 -47.33 5.55
C SER A 778 22.38 -46.02 5.39
N GLU A 779 22.99 -44.89 5.77
CA GLU A 779 22.44 -43.55 5.61
C GLU A 779 22.49 -43.07 4.15
N ILE A 780 23.60 -43.37 3.44
CA ILE A 780 23.76 -43.10 2.00
C ILE A 780 22.69 -43.84 1.20
N THR A 781 22.33 -45.08 1.58
CA THR A 781 21.28 -45.83 0.89
C THR A 781 19.93 -45.09 0.94
N LYS A 782 19.58 -44.50 2.08
CA LYS A 782 18.37 -43.70 2.24
C LYS A 782 18.45 -42.39 1.43
N ILE A 783 19.64 -41.80 1.33
CA ILE A 783 19.86 -40.59 0.49
C ILE A 783 19.67 -40.94 -0.98
N VAL A 784 20.09 -42.12 -1.45
CA VAL A 784 19.79 -42.56 -2.82
C VAL A 784 18.29 -42.62 -3.05
N ASP A 785 17.52 -43.15 -2.09
CA ASP A 785 16.04 -43.21 -2.20
C ASP A 785 15.42 -41.82 -2.35
N LEU A 786 15.88 -40.84 -1.55
CA LEU A 786 15.38 -39.45 -1.68
C LEU A 786 15.72 -38.85 -3.05
N LEU A 787 16.94 -39.06 -3.55
CA LEU A 787 17.35 -38.55 -4.86
C LEU A 787 16.56 -39.22 -6.01
N VAL A 788 16.27 -40.51 -5.89
CA VAL A 788 15.42 -41.24 -6.85
C VAL A 788 13.98 -40.77 -6.79
N ALA A 789 13.42 -40.52 -5.60
CA ALA A 789 12.10 -39.96 -5.43
C ALA A 789 11.98 -38.56 -6.05
N ASP A 790 13.04 -37.71 -5.94
CA ASP A 790 13.07 -36.43 -6.62
C ASP A 790 13.12 -36.56 -8.15
N LEU A 791 13.90 -37.54 -8.64
CA LEU A 791 13.94 -37.85 -10.07
C LEU A 791 12.58 -38.39 -10.56
N GLN A 792 11.94 -39.26 -9.76
CA GLN A 792 10.58 -39.75 -10.04
C GLN A 792 9.56 -38.63 -10.16
N ARG A 793 9.62 -37.64 -9.28
CA ARG A 793 8.72 -36.44 -9.34
C ARG A 793 8.89 -35.67 -10.64
N ARG A 794 10.12 -35.54 -11.17
CA ARG A 794 10.38 -34.92 -12.46
C ARG A 794 9.94 -35.76 -13.66
N LEU A 795 9.89 -37.08 -13.50
CA LEU A 795 9.40 -38.00 -14.53
C LEU A 795 7.87 -38.13 -14.55
N SER A 796 7.18 -37.81 -13.45
CA SER A 796 5.72 -37.85 -13.36
C SER A 796 5.04 -36.89 -14.33
N ASP A 797 5.65 -35.73 -14.65
CA ASP A 797 5.18 -34.81 -15.69
C ASP A 797 5.11 -35.46 -17.09
N LYS A 798 5.88 -36.52 -17.30
CA LYS A 798 5.89 -37.34 -18.53
C LYS A 798 5.11 -38.63 -18.38
N GLN A 799 4.43 -38.82 -17.23
CA GLN A 799 3.71 -40.06 -16.86
C GLN A 799 4.61 -41.32 -16.86
N LEU A 800 5.90 -41.16 -16.53
CA LEU A 800 6.87 -42.25 -16.46
C LEU A 800 7.16 -42.58 -14.98
N THR A 801 7.34 -43.87 -14.68
CA THR A 801 7.78 -44.31 -13.36
C THR A 801 9.16 -44.92 -13.41
N LEU A 802 9.95 -44.73 -12.33
CA LEU A 802 11.34 -45.22 -12.21
C LEU A 802 11.48 -46.08 -10.97
N GLU A 803 12.07 -47.28 -11.14
CA GLU A 803 12.43 -48.19 -10.05
C GLU A 803 13.89 -48.60 -10.17
N LEU A 804 14.59 -48.74 -9.04
CA LEU A 804 15.94 -49.26 -8.97
C LEU A 804 15.94 -50.65 -8.33
N THR A 805 16.59 -51.61 -8.95
CA THR A 805 16.80 -52.90 -8.34
C THR A 805 17.74 -52.78 -7.11
N PRO A 806 17.63 -53.64 -6.09
CA PRO A 806 18.49 -53.60 -4.91
C PRO A 806 19.97 -53.67 -5.25
N GLU A 807 20.33 -54.43 -6.29
CA GLU A 807 21.72 -54.58 -6.79
C GLU A 807 22.23 -53.28 -7.42
N ALA A 808 21.43 -52.63 -8.24
CA ALA A 808 21.75 -51.34 -8.85
C ALA A 808 21.92 -50.26 -7.79
N LYS A 809 21.04 -50.26 -6.77
CA LYS A 809 21.13 -49.36 -5.62
C LYS A 809 22.42 -49.55 -4.83
N SER A 810 22.80 -50.82 -4.52
CA SER A 810 24.04 -51.11 -3.84
C SER A 810 25.25 -50.65 -4.65
N TYR A 811 25.26 -50.87 -5.98
CA TYR A 811 26.32 -50.40 -6.84
C TYR A 811 26.44 -48.87 -6.86
N ILE A 812 25.33 -48.14 -6.90
CA ILE A 812 25.32 -46.68 -6.86
C ILE A 812 25.90 -46.18 -5.52
N VAL A 813 25.53 -46.80 -4.42
CA VAL A 813 26.09 -46.50 -3.09
C VAL A 813 27.60 -46.72 -3.06
N ASP A 814 28.09 -47.86 -3.56
CA ASP A 814 29.49 -48.22 -3.50
C ASP A 814 30.39 -47.34 -4.39
N GLN A 815 29.85 -46.90 -5.55
CA GLN A 815 30.58 -46.04 -6.48
C GLN A 815 30.43 -44.54 -6.17
N GLY A 816 29.33 -44.14 -5.52
CA GLY A 816 29.01 -42.74 -5.21
C GLY A 816 29.40 -42.28 -3.79
N TYR A 817 29.86 -43.23 -2.91
CA TYR A 817 30.28 -42.93 -1.57
C TYR A 817 31.75 -42.62 -1.45
N ASP A 818 32.09 -41.53 -0.79
CA ASP A 818 33.45 -41.18 -0.39
C ASP A 818 33.39 -40.68 1.08
N PRO A 819 34.20 -41.27 1.97
CA PRO A 819 34.23 -40.90 3.40
C PRO A 819 34.58 -39.42 3.63
N VAL A 820 35.36 -38.80 2.76
CA VAL A 820 35.83 -37.42 2.90
C VAL A 820 34.81 -36.42 2.28
N TYR A 821 34.23 -36.78 1.13
CA TYR A 821 33.32 -35.93 0.39
C TYR A 821 31.83 -36.24 0.63
N GLY A 822 31.53 -37.24 1.44
CA GLY A 822 30.15 -37.61 1.82
C GLY A 822 29.25 -37.98 0.64
N ALA A 823 28.06 -37.45 0.61
CA ALA A 823 27.06 -37.70 -0.42
C ALA A 823 27.21 -36.79 -1.67
N ARG A 824 28.16 -35.86 -1.71
CA ARG A 824 28.35 -34.95 -2.86
C ARG A 824 28.70 -35.67 -4.17
N PRO A 825 29.59 -36.68 -4.21
CA PRO A 825 29.87 -37.44 -5.41
C PRO A 825 28.68 -38.26 -5.89
N LEU A 826 27.82 -38.72 -4.98
CA LEU A 826 26.61 -39.51 -5.27
C LEU A 826 25.63 -38.81 -6.23
N LYS A 827 25.34 -37.55 -5.96
CA LYS A 827 24.44 -36.73 -6.82
C LYS A 827 25.02 -36.63 -8.23
N ARG A 828 26.33 -36.39 -8.35
CA ARG A 828 27.01 -36.30 -9.65
C ARG A 828 27.03 -37.65 -10.38
N PHE A 829 27.18 -38.75 -9.63
CA PHE A 829 27.15 -40.09 -10.19
C PHE A 829 25.78 -40.43 -10.75
N LEU A 830 24.71 -40.17 -10.00
CA LEU A 830 23.32 -40.33 -10.49
C LEU A 830 23.04 -39.50 -11.75
N GLN A 831 23.44 -38.25 -11.77
CA GLN A 831 23.27 -37.38 -12.94
C GLN A 831 24.01 -37.95 -14.16
N THR A 832 25.24 -38.34 -13.99
CA THR A 832 26.09 -38.78 -15.11
C THR A 832 25.70 -40.16 -15.62
N LYS A 833 25.32 -41.06 -14.72
CA LYS A 833 25.09 -42.49 -15.08
C LYS A 833 23.60 -42.77 -15.28
N VAL A 834 22.74 -42.37 -14.36
CA VAL A 834 21.31 -42.69 -14.42
C VAL A 834 20.51 -41.67 -15.24
N GLU A 835 20.57 -40.36 -14.89
CA GLU A 835 19.81 -39.35 -15.63
C GLU A 835 20.21 -39.26 -17.11
N THR A 836 21.51 -39.40 -17.43
CA THR A 836 21.96 -39.38 -18.82
C THR A 836 21.46 -40.59 -19.62
N MET A 837 21.41 -41.79 -19.00
CA MET A 837 20.84 -42.97 -19.66
C MET A 837 19.35 -42.85 -19.85
N LEU A 838 18.60 -42.35 -18.83
CA LEU A 838 17.18 -42.05 -18.93
C LEU A 838 16.89 -41.05 -20.04
N ALA A 839 17.66 -39.96 -20.07
CA ALA A 839 17.49 -38.94 -21.11
C ALA A 839 17.69 -39.49 -22.54
N ARG A 840 18.73 -40.37 -22.72
CA ARG A 840 18.97 -41.03 -24.02
C ARG A 840 17.78 -41.92 -24.42
N MET A 841 17.25 -42.71 -23.45
CA MET A 841 16.12 -43.61 -23.70
C MET A 841 14.83 -42.85 -24.04
N ILE A 842 14.54 -41.78 -23.27
CA ILE A 842 13.37 -40.90 -23.51
C ILE A 842 13.45 -40.20 -24.88
N ILE A 843 14.66 -39.87 -25.36
CA ILE A 843 14.84 -39.20 -26.66
C ILE A 843 14.87 -40.21 -27.82
N ALA A 844 15.44 -41.43 -27.59
CA ALA A 844 15.58 -42.43 -28.63
C ALA A 844 14.33 -43.28 -28.89
N ASP A 845 13.56 -43.55 -27.80
CA ASP A 845 12.42 -44.41 -27.82
C ASP A 845 11.14 -43.59 -27.52
N ASP A 846 10.11 -43.78 -28.34
CA ASP A 846 8.79 -43.14 -28.13
C ASP A 846 8.06 -43.89 -26.96
N LEU A 847 8.43 -43.53 -25.73
CA LEU A 847 7.91 -44.16 -24.54
C LEU A 847 6.45 -43.76 -24.30
N ALA A 848 5.56 -44.75 -24.28
CA ALA A 848 4.14 -44.50 -24.04
C ALA A 848 3.91 -43.99 -22.59
N PRO A 849 2.92 -43.11 -22.37
CA PRO A 849 2.50 -42.73 -21.03
C PRO A 849 2.17 -43.96 -20.19
N GLY A 850 2.61 -43.98 -18.93
CA GLY A 850 2.45 -45.12 -18.02
C GLY A 850 3.58 -46.14 -18.07
N THR A 851 4.64 -45.94 -18.89
CA THR A 851 5.79 -46.88 -18.96
C THR A 851 6.58 -46.91 -17.66
N HIS A 852 6.80 -48.12 -17.15
CA HIS A 852 7.68 -48.38 -16.01
C HIS A 852 9.13 -48.57 -16.46
N LEU A 853 10.06 -47.77 -15.94
CA LEU A 853 11.48 -47.82 -16.20
C LEU A 853 12.20 -48.49 -15.02
N GLU A 854 12.96 -49.54 -15.24
CA GLU A 854 13.72 -50.26 -14.25
C GLU A 854 15.23 -50.10 -14.52
N VAL A 855 15.96 -49.57 -13.52
CA VAL A 855 17.43 -49.54 -13.54
C VAL A 855 17.96 -50.82 -12.87
N TYR A 856 18.76 -51.58 -13.58
CA TYR A 856 19.29 -52.86 -13.15
C TYR A 856 20.79 -53.01 -13.47
N MET A 857 21.39 -54.06 -12.97
CA MET A 857 22.79 -54.38 -13.28
C MET A 857 22.89 -55.37 -14.45
N ASP A 858 23.64 -55.01 -15.46
CA ASP A 858 23.94 -55.83 -16.63
C ASP A 858 25.46 -55.94 -16.82
N GLY A 859 26.03 -57.11 -16.67
CA GLY A 859 27.44 -57.37 -16.91
C GLY A 859 28.40 -56.51 -16.07
N GLY A 860 28.00 -56.02 -14.91
CA GLY A 860 28.77 -55.12 -14.02
C GLY A 860 28.61 -53.65 -14.30
N ALA A 861 27.71 -53.22 -15.17
CA ALA A 861 27.35 -51.85 -15.45
C ALA A 861 25.83 -51.61 -15.20
N LEU A 862 25.48 -50.34 -14.96
CA LEU A 862 24.05 -49.95 -14.87
C LEU A 862 23.39 -49.95 -16.26
N ALA A 863 22.24 -50.54 -16.38
CA ALA A 863 21.41 -50.55 -17.59
C ALA A 863 19.96 -50.16 -17.22
N ILE A 864 19.19 -49.68 -18.19
CA ILE A 864 17.79 -49.31 -18.02
C ILE A 864 16.94 -50.12 -19.03
N ARG A 865 15.79 -50.62 -18.57
CA ARG A 865 14.82 -51.30 -19.41
C ARG A 865 13.42 -50.75 -19.16
N ALA A 866 12.60 -50.72 -20.20
CA ALA A 866 11.18 -50.45 -20.06
C ALA A 866 10.45 -51.77 -19.74
N LYS A 867 9.77 -51.82 -18.59
CA LYS A 867 8.79 -52.89 -18.29
C LYS A 867 7.44 -52.49 -18.88
N GLN A 868 6.97 -53.22 -19.87
CA GLN A 868 5.56 -53.13 -20.26
C GLN A 868 4.73 -53.70 -19.12
N SER A 869 3.75 -52.92 -18.66
CA SER A 869 2.80 -53.37 -17.62
C SER A 869 1.96 -54.53 -18.08
#